data_52c49ba1fbccfc52cecd3a864512cd55
#
_entry.id   52c49ba1fbccfc52cecd3a864512cd55
#
_cell.length_a   1.000
_cell.length_b   1.000
_cell.length_c   1.000
_cell.angle_alpha   90.00
_cell.angle_beta   90.00
_cell.angle_gamma   90.00
#
_symmetry.space_group_name_H-M   'P 1'
#
loop_
_entity.id
_entity.type
_entity.pdbx_description
1 polymer ?
#
loop_
_entity_poly.entity_id
_entity_poly.type
_entity_poly.pdbx_seq_one_letter_code
_entity_poly.pdbx_strand_id
1 'polypeptide(L)'
;MKQITSTQEFMNVLDIRDDIIITQNPTQYVKLMEFSPINFELRSPSEQDAIISQFSSALRTFPRNTHIKIINTPSDVSSFIKDLRKKQAEEEQPECRAMQESQIEMLQKVSKTQGVTRRFFISFPYETSGGFRTSPTFNEIQSTLFKQGRSIQAALEACGNSTLSYESKEYTLSALYACICKAQSEAEPWDQHLSRIVEKYKEKFGEDVNLDRIPVTDFFAPEQIDSSYSPNYTIIDGKYVTYCYIPSNAYPTQAVGGWLSIFFSYIDDVSVDFWIKKEDPEMIQRRLQFELKNNRIKSRNIDEVSLDYDDLMNTLDAGYYIKQSIANGDDYCNMATMITIYGNSLDDMNDKFNEMREFLIRQDMALKRCTLQMDEAFRSALPFAGYNKKIFAKSKRNVMASQLGSCYPFTAYELCEKGGVFLGLNEAYGSPVFVNNFDTARYQNANMMIFGPSGSGKTYTLMCMLLRMRQQGTQIFVVAPLKGFEFKRACEAIGGEFIQIAPGQPQNINIMEIRKKDTAASDLIDGNTDSTRGSVLVAKIQQLHRFFSIIVPDMTATEKQVLDDALVRTYGNFGITHRNKSLIDPNKNGEYKKMPVLGDLHKELNNAGDDGKRIYNLLTRFVTGSARSFNQPTNVNLDNKFIVVDVSQLTDELLPMGMFIALDYILDKAEQDRTKRKVIAIDEMWKLMKASQLSAEFVVEVFKIIRGYAGSAVGATQDLGDVLANEYGAAIINNSKTKLLLPMDKKEAEAVSKVIDLTSEEMKKLKRTEMTVAAGTQKRRASNVLMVANTNHIFIKIKASKTEHDLITTSADDLAAQARRNAQLAAEHN
;
A
#
# COMPACT_ATOMS: atom_id res chain seq x y z
N MET A 1 5.81 51.90 4.73
CA MET A 1 5.26 50.52 4.77
C MET A 1 4.03 50.58 5.66
N LYS A 2 2.89 50.06 5.21
CA LYS A 2 1.69 49.92 6.05
C LYS A 2 2.06 48.94 7.17
N GLN A 3 1.85 49.31 8.41
CA GLN A 3 2.13 48.45 9.54
C GLN A 3 1.15 47.24 9.44
N ILE A 4 1.67 46.02 9.30
CA ILE A 4 0.91 44.79 9.28
C ILE A 4 0.51 44.49 10.71
N THR A 5 -0.78 44.35 10.98
CA THR A 5 -1.34 44.25 12.33
C THR A 5 -1.82 42.84 12.68
N SER A 6 -1.93 41.94 11.69
CA SER A 6 -2.39 40.57 11.89
C SER A 6 -1.72 39.60 10.95
N THR A 7 -1.70 38.33 11.35
CA THR A 7 -1.16 37.21 10.52
C THR A 7 -1.96 37.06 9.24
N GLN A 8 -3.28 37.29 9.26
CA GLN A 8 -4.15 37.28 8.08
C GLN A 8 -3.74 38.31 7.02
N GLU A 9 -3.42 39.57 7.44
CA GLU A 9 -2.89 40.59 6.52
C GLU A 9 -1.50 40.19 5.98
N PHE A 10 -0.70 39.43 6.78
CA PHE A 10 0.62 38.97 6.39
C PHE A 10 0.56 37.92 5.26
N MET A 11 -0.51 37.12 5.19
CA MET A 11 -0.73 36.11 4.13
C MET A 11 -0.96 36.71 2.75
N ASN A 12 -1.43 37.98 2.66
CA ASN A 12 -1.64 38.70 1.41
C ASN A 12 -2.63 38.01 0.45
N VAL A 13 -3.57 37.20 0.96
CA VAL A 13 -4.67 36.61 0.20
C VAL A 13 -5.94 37.35 0.38
N LEU A 14 -6.63 37.72 -0.72
CA LEU A 14 -7.89 38.39 -0.74
C LEU A 14 -9.07 37.43 -0.64
N ASP A 15 -9.09 36.41 -1.51
CA ASP A 15 -10.20 35.48 -1.63
C ASP A 15 -9.75 34.18 -2.31
N ILE A 16 -10.57 33.15 -2.18
CA ILE A 16 -10.47 31.90 -2.97
C ILE A 16 -11.84 31.70 -3.62
N ARG A 17 -11.87 31.73 -4.94
CA ARG A 17 -13.09 31.49 -5.73
C ARG A 17 -12.91 30.18 -6.52
N ASP A 18 -13.83 29.28 -6.32
CA ASP A 18 -13.71 27.91 -6.76
C ASP A 18 -12.41 27.27 -6.20
N ASP A 19 -11.38 27.13 -7.00
CA ASP A 19 -10.05 26.66 -6.61
C ASP A 19 -8.92 27.63 -6.99
N ILE A 20 -9.27 28.89 -7.29
CA ILE A 20 -8.34 29.95 -7.68
C ILE A 20 -8.05 30.86 -6.50
N ILE A 21 -6.80 30.97 -6.13
CA ILE A 21 -6.30 31.82 -5.06
C ILE A 21 -6.11 33.22 -5.63
N ILE A 22 -6.70 34.24 -5.00
CA ILE A 22 -6.60 35.67 -5.38
C ILE A 22 -5.76 36.38 -4.33
N THR A 23 -4.55 36.83 -4.71
CA THR A 23 -3.66 37.61 -3.84
C THR A 23 -3.92 39.14 -3.96
N GLN A 24 -3.43 39.89 -2.97
CA GLN A 24 -3.69 41.35 -2.96
C GLN A 24 -2.58 42.15 -3.63
N ASN A 25 -1.44 42.27 -3.10
CA ASN A 25 -0.41 43.24 -3.53
C ASN A 25 0.89 42.55 -4.00
N PRO A 26 1.08 42.27 -5.29
CA PRO A 26 0.16 42.59 -6.41
C PRO A 26 -1.02 41.62 -6.48
N THR A 27 -2.10 42.05 -7.14
CA THR A 27 -3.23 41.15 -7.43
C THR A 27 -2.81 40.15 -8.45
N GLN A 28 -2.82 38.87 -8.04
CA GLN A 28 -2.51 37.71 -8.90
C GLN A 28 -3.59 36.65 -8.70
N TYR A 29 -3.84 35.90 -9.74
CA TYR A 29 -4.72 34.73 -9.73
C TYR A 29 -3.86 33.49 -9.88
N VAL A 30 -3.89 32.60 -8.88
CA VAL A 30 -3.01 31.44 -8.81
C VAL A 30 -3.83 30.17 -8.74
N LYS A 31 -3.48 29.18 -9.57
CA LYS A 31 -4.02 27.82 -9.47
C LYS A 31 -3.03 26.95 -8.71
N LEU A 32 -3.55 26.16 -7.76
CA LEU A 32 -2.81 25.17 -6.99
C LEU A 32 -3.33 23.78 -7.35
N MET A 33 -2.43 22.86 -7.68
CA MET A 33 -2.76 21.48 -8.03
C MET A 33 -1.89 20.51 -7.22
N GLU A 34 -2.46 19.40 -6.80
CA GLU A 34 -1.74 18.33 -6.09
C GLU A 34 -1.64 17.08 -6.98
N PHE A 35 -0.47 16.44 -6.98
CA PHE A 35 -0.19 15.26 -7.78
C PHE A 35 0.32 14.10 -6.93
N SER A 36 -0.10 12.88 -7.30
CA SER A 36 0.42 11.67 -6.68
C SER A 36 1.86 11.39 -7.11
N PRO A 37 2.70 10.90 -6.20
CA PRO A 37 4.01 10.37 -6.58
C PRO A 37 3.88 9.01 -7.27
N ILE A 38 4.97 8.59 -7.92
CA ILE A 38 5.15 7.24 -8.44
C ILE A 38 6.33 6.55 -7.76
N ASN A 39 6.40 5.24 -7.88
CA ASN A 39 7.53 4.47 -7.38
C ASN A 39 8.72 4.56 -8.34
N PHE A 40 9.37 5.71 -8.38
CA PHE A 40 10.48 6.00 -9.30
C PHE A 40 11.73 5.20 -8.97
N GLU A 41 12.09 5.09 -7.69
CA GLU A 41 13.35 4.48 -7.24
C GLU A 41 13.44 2.96 -7.49
N LEU A 42 12.31 2.27 -7.56
CA LEU A 42 12.25 0.83 -7.82
C LEU A 42 12.08 0.51 -9.32
N ARG A 43 11.95 1.52 -10.20
CA ARG A 43 11.91 1.32 -11.64
C ARG A 43 13.28 0.92 -12.19
N SER A 44 13.27 0.21 -13.31
CA SER A 44 14.50 -0.08 -14.05
C SER A 44 15.17 1.22 -14.56
N PRO A 45 16.48 1.26 -14.76
CA PRO A 45 17.17 2.45 -15.31
C PRO A 45 16.55 2.96 -16.60
N SER A 46 16.14 2.09 -17.51
CA SER A 46 15.49 2.46 -18.77
C SER A 46 14.11 3.10 -18.58
N GLU A 47 13.34 2.63 -17.58
CA GLU A 47 12.05 3.23 -17.22
C GLU A 47 12.26 4.60 -16.53
N GLN A 48 13.26 4.71 -15.66
CA GLN A 48 13.63 6.00 -15.04
C GLN A 48 14.01 7.04 -16.10
N ASP A 49 14.84 6.67 -17.06
CA ASP A 49 15.23 7.54 -18.19
C ASP A 49 14.02 7.92 -19.05
N ALA A 50 13.09 7.01 -19.29
CA ALA A 50 11.85 7.28 -19.99
C ALA A 50 10.97 8.30 -19.24
N ILE A 51 10.81 8.16 -17.93
CA ILE A 51 10.06 9.08 -17.08
C ILE A 51 10.72 10.47 -17.09
N ILE A 52 12.05 10.55 -16.96
CA ILE A 52 12.81 11.79 -17.01
C ILE A 52 12.61 12.49 -18.36
N SER A 53 12.67 11.76 -19.47
CA SER A 53 12.44 12.28 -20.81
C SER A 53 11.01 12.79 -21.01
N GLN A 54 10.01 12.05 -20.48
CA GLN A 54 8.61 12.46 -20.51
C GLN A 54 8.39 13.72 -19.66
N PHE A 55 9.00 13.79 -18.47
CA PHE A 55 8.93 14.98 -17.64
C PHE A 55 9.60 16.19 -18.27
N SER A 56 10.75 16.02 -18.93
CA SER A 56 11.38 17.08 -19.73
C SER A 56 10.43 17.61 -20.80
N SER A 57 9.68 16.73 -21.44
CA SER A 57 8.67 17.10 -22.44
C SER A 57 7.46 17.79 -21.80
N ALA A 58 7.04 17.33 -20.61
CA ALA A 58 5.97 17.94 -19.84
C ALA A 58 6.31 19.37 -19.41
N LEU A 59 7.55 19.63 -19.01
CA LEU A 59 8.02 20.96 -18.62
C LEU A 59 7.85 22.01 -19.72
N ARG A 60 7.87 21.63 -21.00
CA ARG A 60 7.59 22.55 -22.13
C ARG A 60 6.16 23.09 -22.12
N THR A 61 5.20 22.32 -21.56
CA THR A 61 3.80 22.71 -21.46
C THR A 61 3.51 23.57 -20.22
N PHE A 62 4.44 23.58 -19.26
CA PHE A 62 4.27 24.32 -18.01
C PHE A 62 4.23 25.84 -18.25
N PRO A 63 3.49 26.60 -17.45
CA PRO A 63 3.49 28.07 -17.48
C PRO A 63 4.90 28.65 -17.28
N ARG A 64 5.08 29.91 -17.68
CA ARG A 64 6.39 30.58 -17.62
C ARG A 64 6.94 30.63 -16.19
N ASN A 65 6.08 30.87 -15.19
CA ASN A 65 6.44 30.81 -13.79
C ASN A 65 5.70 29.64 -13.14
N THR A 66 6.45 28.65 -12.71
CA THR A 66 5.92 27.45 -12.02
C THR A 66 6.63 27.28 -10.70
N HIS A 67 5.87 27.02 -9.67
CA HIS A 67 6.38 26.68 -8.33
C HIS A 67 5.95 25.27 -7.95
N ILE A 68 6.91 24.41 -7.67
CA ILE A 68 6.70 23.06 -7.15
C ILE A 68 7.01 23.09 -5.66
N LYS A 69 6.03 22.76 -4.84
CA LYS A 69 6.17 22.69 -3.39
C LYS A 69 6.01 21.25 -2.92
N ILE A 70 6.96 20.78 -2.12
CA ILE A 70 6.95 19.45 -1.52
C ILE A 70 6.90 19.63 -0.02
N ILE A 71 5.92 19.02 0.65
CA ILE A 71 5.78 19.08 2.10
C ILE A 71 5.69 17.67 2.67
N ASN A 72 6.15 17.54 3.90
CA ASN A 72 5.93 16.36 4.73
C ASN A 72 4.79 16.65 5.70
N THR A 73 3.79 15.77 5.71
CA THR A 73 2.66 15.80 6.66
C THR A 73 2.60 14.49 7.42
N PRO A 74 2.05 14.45 8.65
CA PRO A 74 1.74 13.18 9.29
C PRO A 74 0.82 12.34 8.42
N SER A 75 1.03 11.03 8.39
CA SER A 75 0.17 10.13 7.64
C SER A 75 -1.23 10.11 8.26
N ASP A 76 -2.25 10.43 7.47
CA ASP A 76 -3.63 10.40 7.91
C ASP A 76 -4.17 8.97 7.92
N VAL A 77 -4.34 8.42 9.12
CA VAL A 77 -4.93 7.10 9.36
C VAL A 77 -6.36 7.19 9.91
N SER A 78 -6.93 8.40 9.98
CA SER A 78 -8.23 8.66 10.63
C SER A 78 -9.37 7.88 9.99
N SER A 79 -9.41 7.80 8.67
CA SER A 79 -10.42 7.03 7.93
C SER A 79 -10.33 5.53 8.25
N PHE A 80 -9.13 4.98 8.34
CA PHE A 80 -8.90 3.57 8.67
C PHE A 80 -9.27 3.26 10.13
N ILE A 81 -8.95 4.16 11.06
CA ILE A 81 -9.36 4.03 12.47
C ILE A 81 -10.89 4.09 12.59
N LYS A 82 -11.54 5.00 11.86
CA LYS A 82 -13.02 5.11 11.85
C LYS A 82 -13.67 3.83 11.32
N ASP A 83 -13.15 3.28 10.22
CA ASP A 83 -13.64 2.03 9.66
C ASP A 83 -13.43 0.86 10.64
N LEU A 84 -12.28 0.79 11.29
CA LEU A 84 -11.97 -0.26 12.27
C LEU A 84 -12.83 -0.13 13.53
N ARG A 85 -13.11 1.08 14.04
CA ARG A 85 -14.04 1.32 15.14
C ARG A 85 -15.47 0.92 14.79
N LYS A 86 -15.91 1.18 13.56
CA LYS A 86 -17.21 0.68 13.09
C LYS A 86 -17.27 -0.84 13.11
N LYS A 87 -16.22 -1.52 12.67
CA LYS A 87 -16.13 -2.99 12.73
C LYS A 87 -16.03 -3.52 14.15
N GLN A 88 -15.37 -2.81 15.05
CA GLN A 88 -15.29 -3.14 16.46
C GLN A 88 -16.67 -3.09 17.14
N ALA A 89 -17.51 -2.11 16.76
CA ALA A 89 -18.87 -2.00 17.28
C ALA A 89 -19.80 -3.16 16.80
N GLU A 90 -19.56 -3.68 15.59
CA GLU A 90 -20.28 -4.80 14.98
C GLU A 90 -19.73 -6.19 15.44
N GLU A 91 -18.57 -6.24 16.13
CA GLU A 91 -17.92 -7.50 16.50
C GLU A 91 -18.50 -8.09 17.77
N GLU A 92 -18.80 -9.38 17.74
CA GLU A 92 -19.38 -10.11 18.86
C GLU A 92 -18.33 -10.72 19.79
N GLN A 93 -17.14 -11.09 19.23
CA GLN A 93 -16.08 -11.74 19.99
C GLN A 93 -15.27 -10.73 20.80
N PRO A 94 -15.26 -10.82 22.14
CA PRO A 94 -14.55 -9.86 22.99
C PRO A 94 -13.03 -9.86 22.76
N GLU A 95 -12.44 -11.01 22.44
CA GLU A 95 -11.01 -11.16 22.14
C GLU A 95 -10.63 -10.41 20.88
N CYS A 96 -11.48 -10.48 19.85
CA CYS A 96 -11.27 -9.73 18.61
C CYS A 96 -11.39 -8.22 18.83
N ARG A 97 -12.35 -7.76 19.67
CA ARG A 97 -12.47 -6.34 20.04
C ARG A 97 -11.22 -5.81 20.75
N ALA A 98 -10.66 -6.59 21.67
CA ALA A 98 -9.42 -6.21 22.37
C ALA A 98 -8.23 -6.08 21.39
N MET A 99 -8.15 -6.97 20.41
CA MET A 99 -7.11 -6.93 19.38
C MET A 99 -7.29 -5.73 18.43
N GLN A 100 -8.53 -5.38 18.05
CA GLN A 100 -8.85 -4.18 17.28
C GLN A 100 -8.42 -2.91 18.03
N GLU A 101 -8.65 -2.81 19.35
CA GLU A 101 -8.20 -1.66 20.13
C GLU A 101 -6.68 -1.55 20.15
N SER A 102 -5.96 -2.65 20.35
CA SER A 102 -4.50 -2.68 20.29
C SER A 102 -3.97 -2.25 18.90
N GLN A 103 -4.68 -2.57 17.83
CA GLN A 103 -4.32 -2.11 16.48
C GLN A 103 -4.59 -0.61 16.30
N ILE A 104 -5.70 -0.10 16.82
CA ILE A 104 -6.02 1.34 16.79
C ILE A 104 -4.94 2.14 17.54
N GLU A 105 -4.57 1.73 18.74
CA GLU A 105 -3.49 2.36 19.52
C GLU A 105 -2.17 2.37 18.76
N MET A 106 -1.82 1.25 18.11
CA MET A 106 -0.63 1.15 17.29
C MET A 106 -0.67 2.11 16.09
N LEU A 107 -1.80 2.18 15.37
CA LEU A 107 -1.95 3.08 14.22
C LEU A 107 -1.87 4.55 14.64
N GLN A 108 -2.49 4.92 15.76
CA GLN A 108 -2.39 6.28 16.32
C GLN A 108 -0.94 6.63 16.70
N LYS A 109 -0.21 5.69 17.29
CA LYS A 109 1.21 5.88 17.62
C LYS A 109 2.06 6.01 16.36
N VAL A 110 1.84 5.18 15.35
CA VAL A 110 2.57 5.21 14.07
C VAL A 110 2.34 6.54 13.37
N SER A 111 1.10 7.02 13.27
CA SER A 111 0.78 8.31 12.65
C SER A 111 1.49 9.47 13.33
N LYS A 112 1.59 9.46 14.66
CA LYS A 112 2.24 10.55 15.43
C LYS A 112 3.78 10.52 15.41
N THR A 113 4.39 9.35 15.28
CA THR A 113 5.84 9.20 15.55
C THR A 113 6.69 8.74 14.37
N GLN A 114 6.10 8.11 13.34
CA GLN A 114 6.83 7.43 12.28
C GLN A 114 6.23 7.56 10.89
N GLY A 115 4.93 7.87 10.80
CA GLY A 115 4.23 7.96 9.53
C GLY A 115 4.35 9.36 8.92
N VAL A 116 5.15 9.51 7.87
CA VAL A 116 5.28 10.76 7.12
C VAL A 116 4.79 10.53 5.69
N THR A 117 3.83 11.34 5.29
CA THR A 117 3.30 11.39 3.92
C THR A 117 3.86 12.60 3.20
N ARG A 118 4.39 12.42 1.99
CA ARG A 118 4.85 13.51 1.15
C ARG A 118 3.77 13.94 0.19
N ARG A 119 3.48 15.25 0.19
CA ARG A 119 2.51 15.86 -0.70
C ARG A 119 3.21 16.78 -1.68
N PHE A 120 2.80 16.72 -2.94
CA PHE A 120 3.44 17.40 -4.05
C PHE A 120 2.46 18.37 -4.71
N PHE A 121 2.76 19.64 -4.64
CA PHE A 121 1.92 20.71 -5.17
C PHE A 121 2.64 21.41 -6.32
N ILE A 122 1.87 21.78 -7.34
CA ILE A 122 2.29 22.69 -8.41
C ILE A 122 1.37 23.90 -8.37
N SER A 123 1.97 25.07 -8.26
CA SER A 123 1.24 26.33 -8.38
C SER A 123 1.78 27.21 -9.50
N PHE A 124 0.90 27.92 -10.16
CA PHE A 124 1.25 28.84 -11.26
C PHE A 124 0.26 30.00 -11.33
N PRO A 125 0.76 31.22 -11.66
CA PRO A 125 -0.09 32.41 -11.75
C PRO A 125 -0.72 32.53 -13.14
N TYR A 126 -1.83 33.25 -13.22
CA TYR A 126 -2.32 33.77 -14.50
C TYR A 126 -1.33 34.77 -15.07
N GLU A 127 -0.90 34.57 -16.30
CA GLU A 127 0.01 35.46 -17.02
C GLU A 127 -0.71 36.11 -18.19
N THR A 128 -0.70 37.46 -18.23
CA THR A 128 -1.26 38.20 -19.36
C THR A 128 -0.33 38.06 -20.56
N SER A 129 -0.81 37.51 -21.64
CA SER A 129 -0.15 37.65 -22.94
C SER A 129 -0.17 39.14 -23.34
N GLY A 130 0.99 39.77 -23.38
CA GLY A 130 1.10 41.21 -23.60
C GLY A 130 0.33 41.67 -24.83
N GLY A 131 -0.61 42.62 -24.63
CA GLY A 131 -1.36 43.23 -25.71
C GLY A 131 -2.82 43.59 -25.44
N PHE A 132 -3.37 43.26 -24.28
CA PHE A 132 -4.76 43.59 -23.97
C PHE A 132 -4.95 45.07 -23.58
N ARG A 133 -5.83 45.76 -24.31
CA ARG A 133 -6.30 47.12 -23.99
C ARG A 133 -7.35 47.12 -22.89
N THR A 134 -7.89 45.95 -22.48
CA THR A 134 -8.92 45.80 -21.43
C THR A 134 -8.45 44.76 -20.42
N SER A 135 -8.71 44.99 -19.14
CA SER A 135 -8.47 44.02 -18.07
C SER A 135 -9.33 42.77 -18.30
N PRO A 136 -8.75 41.54 -18.24
CA PRO A 136 -9.51 40.31 -18.44
C PRO A 136 -10.58 40.16 -17.36
N THR A 137 -11.71 39.58 -17.71
CA THR A 137 -12.76 39.20 -16.77
C THR A 137 -12.32 37.97 -15.93
N PHE A 138 -12.92 37.79 -14.76
CA PHE A 138 -12.60 36.60 -13.93
C PHE A 138 -12.85 35.28 -14.69
N ASN A 139 -13.90 35.17 -15.48
CA ASN A 139 -14.23 33.99 -16.28
C ASN A 139 -13.16 33.68 -17.33
N GLU A 140 -12.55 34.67 -17.96
CA GLU A 140 -11.44 34.48 -18.91
C GLU A 140 -10.18 34.03 -18.21
N ILE A 141 -9.88 34.57 -17.02
CA ILE A 141 -8.76 34.15 -16.18
C ILE A 141 -8.95 32.71 -15.75
N GLN A 142 -10.13 32.37 -15.25
CA GLN A 142 -10.50 31.01 -14.84
C GLN A 142 -10.35 30.03 -15.99
N SER A 143 -10.96 30.31 -17.14
CA SER A 143 -10.85 29.45 -18.33
C SER A 143 -9.39 29.19 -18.75
N THR A 144 -8.55 30.22 -18.69
CA THR A 144 -7.13 30.12 -19.04
C THR A 144 -6.37 29.25 -18.05
N LEU A 145 -6.56 29.46 -16.73
CA LEU A 145 -5.91 28.67 -15.67
C LEU A 145 -6.36 27.21 -15.71
N PHE A 146 -7.64 26.93 -15.95
CA PHE A 146 -8.16 25.57 -16.12
C PHE A 146 -7.57 24.88 -17.35
N LYS A 147 -7.46 25.58 -18.48
CA LYS A 147 -6.84 25.04 -19.69
C LYS A 147 -5.36 24.69 -19.45
N GLN A 148 -4.62 25.58 -18.78
CA GLN A 148 -3.22 25.32 -18.39
C GLN A 148 -3.10 24.15 -17.43
N GLY A 149 -3.99 24.08 -16.40
CA GLY A 149 -4.03 22.97 -15.44
C GLY A 149 -4.28 21.62 -16.10
N ARG A 150 -5.23 21.52 -17.04
CA ARG A 150 -5.48 20.31 -17.83
C ARG A 150 -4.28 19.91 -18.68
N SER A 151 -3.55 20.87 -19.24
CA SER A 151 -2.34 20.59 -19.99
C SER A 151 -1.24 19.99 -19.12
N ILE A 152 -1.04 20.55 -17.90
CA ILE A 152 -0.09 20.01 -16.92
C ILE A 152 -0.52 18.61 -16.47
N GLN A 153 -1.81 18.41 -16.19
CA GLN A 153 -2.36 17.12 -15.80
C GLN A 153 -2.06 16.06 -16.85
N ALA A 154 -2.45 16.29 -18.10
CA ALA A 154 -2.23 15.33 -19.18
C ALA A 154 -0.73 15.02 -19.39
N ALA A 155 0.14 16.03 -19.22
CA ALA A 155 1.58 15.86 -19.35
C ALA A 155 2.18 15.02 -18.20
N LEU A 156 1.70 15.17 -16.97
CA LEU A 156 2.15 14.38 -15.82
C LEU A 156 1.51 12.99 -15.78
N GLU A 157 0.30 12.81 -16.29
CA GLU A 157 -0.31 11.50 -16.50
C GLU A 157 0.51 10.63 -17.44
N ALA A 158 1.15 11.22 -18.44
CA ALA A 158 2.11 10.52 -19.30
C ALA A 158 3.35 10.04 -18.54
N CYS A 159 3.74 10.73 -17.44
CA CYS A 159 4.80 10.29 -16.52
C CYS A 159 4.33 9.22 -15.52
N GLY A 160 3.04 8.89 -15.49
CA GLY A 160 2.42 7.93 -14.55
C GLY A 160 1.86 8.57 -13.28
N ASN A 161 1.90 9.90 -13.13
CA ASN A 161 1.30 10.60 -12.00
C ASN A 161 -0.22 10.77 -12.20
N SER A 162 -0.98 10.82 -11.11
CA SER A 162 -2.40 11.19 -11.14
C SER A 162 -2.63 12.49 -10.37
N THR A 163 -3.65 13.23 -10.77
CA THR A 163 -4.07 14.44 -10.06
C THR A 163 -4.89 14.06 -8.84
N LEU A 164 -4.54 14.61 -7.68
CA LEU A 164 -5.23 14.40 -6.41
C LEU A 164 -6.14 15.57 -6.04
N SER A 165 -5.96 16.76 -6.67
CA SER A 165 -6.76 17.94 -6.42
C SER A 165 -8.18 17.79 -6.97
N TYR A 166 -9.15 18.16 -6.13
CA TYR A 166 -10.53 18.32 -6.54
C TYR A 166 -10.77 19.82 -6.77
N GLU A 167 -11.41 20.18 -7.87
CA GLU A 167 -11.70 21.59 -8.23
C GLU A 167 -12.74 22.18 -7.26
N SER A 168 -12.35 22.41 -5.99
CA SER A 168 -13.20 22.95 -4.94
C SER A 168 -12.45 23.90 -4.02
N LYS A 169 -13.16 24.90 -3.51
CA LYS A 169 -12.67 25.86 -2.51
C LYS A 169 -12.18 25.14 -1.25
N GLU A 170 -12.95 24.17 -0.75
CA GLU A 170 -12.62 23.44 0.47
C GLU A 170 -11.30 22.67 0.35
N TYR A 171 -11.08 22.00 -0.79
CA TYR A 171 -9.83 21.29 -1.04
C TYR A 171 -8.63 22.25 -1.06
N THR A 172 -8.78 23.41 -1.73
CA THR A 172 -7.74 24.45 -1.77
C THR A 172 -7.42 24.98 -0.37
N LEU A 173 -8.44 25.22 0.47
CA LEU A 173 -8.26 25.63 1.86
C LEU A 173 -7.50 24.57 2.67
N SER A 174 -7.86 23.29 2.53
CA SER A 174 -7.17 22.18 3.22
C SER A 174 -5.71 22.05 2.78
N ALA A 175 -5.42 22.23 1.49
CA ALA A 175 -4.07 22.22 0.95
C ALA A 175 -3.22 23.38 1.49
N LEU A 176 -3.79 24.58 1.56
CA LEU A 176 -3.13 25.76 2.14
C LEU A 176 -2.86 25.58 3.64
N TYR A 177 -3.86 25.07 4.39
CA TYR A 177 -3.68 24.75 5.81
C TYR A 177 -2.50 23.82 6.04
N ALA A 178 -2.40 22.72 5.28
CA ALA A 178 -1.29 21.79 5.35
C ALA A 178 0.06 22.40 4.96
N CYS A 179 0.08 23.30 3.97
CA CYS A 179 1.31 23.96 3.50
C CYS A 179 1.83 25.05 4.45
N ILE A 180 0.95 25.72 5.19
CA ILE A 180 1.27 26.95 5.93
C ILE A 180 1.28 26.71 7.44
N CYS A 181 0.26 26.04 7.98
CA CYS A 181 0.07 25.82 9.41
C CYS A 181 0.63 24.47 9.86
N LYS A 182 1.93 24.23 9.66
CA LYS A 182 2.55 22.92 9.94
C LYS A 182 2.30 22.45 11.38
N ALA A 183 2.51 23.30 12.38
CA ALA A 183 2.32 22.94 13.78
C ALA A 183 0.87 22.53 14.08
N GLN A 184 -0.08 23.30 13.58
CA GLN A 184 -1.51 23.02 13.79
C GLN A 184 -1.96 21.79 13.00
N SER A 185 -1.57 21.66 11.73
CA SER A 185 -1.97 20.53 10.87
C SER A 185 -1.42 19.18 11.33
N GLU A 186 -0.32 19.18 12.07
CA GLU A 186 0.22 17.97 12.73
C GLU A 186 -0.60 17.57 13.98
N ALA A 187 -1.19 18.54 14.65
CA ALA A 187 -1.97 18.32 15.88
C ALA A 187 -3.46 18.11 15.60
N GLU A 188 -4.02 18.82 14.63
CA GLU A 188 -5.45 18.86 14.32
C GLU A 188 -5.69 18.55 12.84
N PRO A 189 -6.31 17.41 12.47
CA PRO A 189 -6.72 17.11 11.10
C PRO A 189 -7.69 18.15 10.53
N TRP A 190 -7.68 18.30 9.18
CA TRP A 190 -8.49 19.29 8.49
C TRP A 190 -9.97 19.27 8.86
N ASP A 191 -10.61 18.10 8.94
CA ASP A 191 -12.04 17.97 9.26
C ASP A 191 -12.38 18.53 10.65
N GLN A 192 -11.51 18.34 11.64
CA GLN A 192 -11.65 18.88 12.98
C GLN A 192 -11.42 20.40 12.99
N HIS A 193 -10.36 20.85 12.31
CA HIS A 193 -10.05 22.27 12.15
C HIS A 193 -11.19 23.03 11.48
N LEU A 194 -11.73 22.51 10.38
CA LEU A 194 -12.86 23.07 9.67
C LEU A 194 -14.10 23.18 10.58
N SER A 195 -14.43 22.08 11.30
CA SER A 195 -15.56 22.05 12.21
C SER A 195 -15.41 23.09 13.30
N ARG A 196 -14.24 23.22 13.93
CA ARG A 196 -13.94 24.18 14.98
C ARG A 196 -14.10 25.64 14.50
N ILE A 197 -13.62 25.94 13.29
CA ILE A 197 -13.78 27.30 12.72
C ILE A 197 -15.23 27.58 12.43
N VAL A 198 -15.94 26.68 11.79
CA VAL A 198 -17.37 26.83 11.47
C VAL A 198 -18.21 27.02 12.74
N GLU A 199 -17.96 26.21 13.79
CA GLU A 199 -18.66 26.36 15.08
C GLU A 199 -18.41 27.76 15.71
N LYS A 200 -17.14 28.20 15.76
CA LYS A 200 -16.78 29.54 16.26
C LYS A 200 -17.55 30.68 15.54
N TYR A 201 -17.74 30.52 14.23
CA TYR A 201 -18.49 31.51 13.43
C TYR A 201 -20.00 31.35 13.61
N LYS A 202 -20.54 30.16 13.80
CA LYS A 202 -21.95 29.92 14.14
C LYS A 202 -22.33 30.55 15.48
N GLU A 203 -21.48 30.41 16.49
CA GLU A 203 -21.66 31.03 17.80
C GLU A 203 -21.71 32.56 17.68
N LYS A 204 -20.94 33.16 16.76
CA LYS A 204 -20.84 34.62 16.59
C LYS A 204 -21.93 35.19 15.68
N PHE A 205 -22.37 34.45 14.65
CA PHE A 205 -23.23 34.99 13.57
C PHE A 205 -24.54 34.18 13.36
N GLY A 206 -24.81 33.12 14.13
CA GLY A 206 -26.00 32.28 14.00
C GLY A 206 -25.82 31.05 13.10
N GLU A 207 -26.82 30.18 13.00
CA GLU A 207 -26.75 28.85 12.36
C GLU A 207 -26.55 28.87 10.83
N ASP A 208 -26.83 29.96 10.13
CA ASP A 208 -26.77 30.12 8.66
C ASP A 208 -25.35 30.44 8.11
N VAL A 209 -24.30 30.10 8.83
CA VAL A 209 -22.92 30.36 8.39
C VAL A 209 -22.45 29.27 7.45
N ASN A 210 -22.20 29.64 6.19
CA ASN A 210 -21.51 28.78 5.21
C ASN A 210 -20.03 29.22 5.00
N LEU A 211 -19.23 28.42 4.31
CA LEU A 211 -17.79 28.67 4.05
C LEU A 211 -17.55 30.01 3.33
N ASP A 212 -18.49 30.51 2.57
CA ASP A 212 -18.34 31.77 1.80
C ASP A 212 -18.45 33.04 2.63
N ARG A 213 -19.01 32.95 3.84
CA ARG A 213 -19.11 34.04 4.79
C ARG A 213 -17.94 34.18 5.74
N ILE A 214 -17.06 33.16 5.80
CA ILE A 214 -15.88 33.17 6.64
C ILE A 214 -14.68 33.68 5.82
N PRO A 215 -13.90 34.65 6.35
CA PRO A 215 -12.67 35.09 5.69
C PRO A 215 -11.75 33.92 5.39
N VAL A 216 -11.33 33.76 4.13
CA VAL A 216 -10.55 32.59 3.70
C VAL A 216 -9.23 32.42 4.47
N THR A 217 -8.64 33.54 4.90
CA THR A 217 -7.38 33.54 5.67
C THR A 217 -7.52 32.93 7.06
N ASP A 218 -8.73 32.93 7.65
CA ASP A 218 -8.94 32.34 8.99
C ASP A 218 -8.80 30.81 9.00
N PHE A 219 -8.85 30.18 7.82
CA PHE A 219 -8.66 28.73 7.69
C PHE A 219 -7.20 28.30 7.62
N PHE A 220 -6.28 29.20 7.22
CA PHE A 220 -4.89 28.82 6.98
C PHE A 220 -3.84 29.85 7.44
N ALA A 221 -4.24 30.94 8.08
CA ALA A 221 -3.28 31.86 8.67
C ALA A 221 -2.77 31.31 10.01
N PRO A 222 -1.46 31.25 10.25
CA PRO A 222 -0.90 30.91 11.56
C PRO A 222 -1.45 31.82 12.66
N GLU A 223 -1.60 31.30 13.87
CA GLU A 223 -2.03 32.12 15.01
C GLU A 223 -0.96 33.15 15.41
N GLN A 224 0.30 32.74 15.32
CA GLN A 224 1.42 33.60 15.67
C GLN A 224 2.59 33.43 14.69
N ILE A 225 3.17 34.56 14.26
CA ILE A 225 4.43 34.63 13.53
C ILE A 225 5.32 35.62 14.25
N ASP A 226 6.48 35.21 14.72
CA ASP A 226 7.45 36.05 15.39
C ASP A 226 8.83 35.96 14.75
N SER A 227 9.23 37.03 14.07
CA SER A 227 10.54 37.19 13.42
C SER A 227 11.48 38.14 14.19
N SER A 228 11.09 38.58 15.39
CA SER A 228 11.82 39.62 16.12
C SER A 228 13.07 39.08 16.86
N TYR A 229 13.10 37.77 17.15
CA TYR A 229 14.16 37.20 18.00
C TYR A 229 15.51 37.02 17.31
N SER A 230 15.55 36.75 16.01
CA SER A 230 16.78 36.41 15.32
C SER A 230 16.73 36.67 13.82
N PRO A 231 17.86 37.09 13.20
CA PRO A 231 17.98 37.20 11.75
C PRO A 231 18.03 35.85 11.05
N ASN A 232 18.12 34.73 11.74
CA ASN A 232 18.37 33.39 11.21
C ASN A 232 17.20 32.41 11.33
N TYR A 233 16.14 32.78 12.05
CA TYR A 233 14.95 31.96 12.21
C TYR A 233 13.72 32.83 12.57
N THR A 234 12.57 32.25 12.40
CA THR A 234 11.30 32.80 12.88
C THR A 234 10.57 31.72 13.69
N ILE A 235 9.68 32.15 14.59
CA ILE A 235 8.81 31.22 15.34
C ILE A 235 7.40 31.33 14.77
N ILE A 236 6.86 30.19 14.34
CA ILE A 236 5.50 30.09 13.77
C ILE A 236 4.72 29.06 14.58
N ASP A 237 3.64 29.50 15.25
CA ASP A 237 2.81 28.65 16.11
C ASP A 237 3.64 27.76 17.07
N GLY A 238 4.70 28.34 17.67
CA GLY A 238 5.59 27.68 18.61
C GLY A 238 6.70 26.80 17.99
N LYS A 239 6.71 26.58 16.68
CA LYS A 239 7.83 25.91 15.99
C LYS A 239 8.90 26.90 15.56
N TYR A 240 10.16 26.50 15.72
CA TYR A 240 11.34 27.22 15.22
C TYR A 240 11.53 26.89 13.74
N VAL A 241 11.56 27.89 12.88
CA VAL A 241 11.59 27.74 11.43
C VAL A 241 12.76 28.51 10.83
N THR A 242 13.60 27.86 10.04
CA THR A 242 14.65 28.53 9.26
C THR A 242 14.50 28.24 7.78
N TYR A 243 14.66 29.29 6.98
CA TYR A 243 14.62 29.23 5.51
C TYR A 243 16.03 29.22 4.96
N CYS A 244 16.32 28.26 4.10
CA CYS A 244 17.61 28.05 3.50
C CYS A 244 17.51 27.99 1.99
N TYR A 245 18.59 28.27 1.28
CA TYR A 245 18.65 28.16 -0.17
C TYR A 245 19.95 27.49 -0.62
N ILE A 246 19.93 26.89 -1.81
CA ILE A 246 21.13 26.40 -2.50
C ILE A 246 21.71 27.57 -3.31
N PRO A 247 22.96 27.99 -3.08
CA PRO A 247 23.60 29.04 -3.85
C PRO A 247 23.72 28.67 -5.32
N SER A 248 23.70 29.65 -6.22
CA SER A 248 23.70 29.44 -7.68
C SER A 248 24.92 28.65 -8.19
N ASN A 249 26.05 28.73 -7.51
CA ASN A 249 27.29 28.01 -7.83
C ASN A 249 27.48 26.68 -7.07
N ALA A 250 26.46 26.26 -6.29
CA ALA A 250 26.55 25.07 -5.44
C ALA A 250 25.50 24.00 -5.78
N TYR A 251 24.99 24.01 -6.97
CA TYR A 251 24.21 22.89 -7.53
C TYR A 251 25.16 21.82 -8.08
N PRO A 252 24.78 20.55 -8.02
CA PRO A 252 25.62 19.48 -8.55
C PRO A 252 25.89 19.66 -10.05
N THR A 253 27.08 19.32 -10.49
CA THR A 253 27.46 19.37 -11.93
C THR A 253 26.83 18.22 -12.70
N GLN A 254 26.61 17.09 -12.04
CA GLN A 254 25.88 15.93 -12.56
C GLN A 254 24.75 15.58 -11.63
N ALA A 255 23.52 15.67 -12.11
CA ALA A 255 22.33 15.32 -11.34
C ALA A 255 21.78 13.97 -11.82
N VAL A 256 21.57 13.06 -10.89
CA VAL A 256 20.81 11.82 -11.13
C VAL A 256 19.32 12.11 -11.15
N GLY A 257 18.54 11.28 -11.86
CA GLY A 257 17.10 11.45 -11.91
C GLY A 257 16.47 11.41 -10.50
N GLY A 258 15.54 12.33 -10.23
CA GLY A 258 14.88 12.42 -8.92
C GLY A 258 15.72 13.02 -7.81
N TRP A 259 16.82 13.73 -8.14
CA TRP A 259 17.76 14.27 -7.13
C TRP A 259 17.11 15.16 -6.07
N LEU A 260 15.96 15.78 -6.33
CA LEU A 260 15.22 16.55 -5.32
C LEU A 260 14.76 15.71 -4.12
N SER A 261 14.66 14.39 -4.25
CA SER A 261 14.32 13.47 -3.14
C SER A 261 15.37 13.44 -2.03
N ILE A 262 16.61 13.85 -2.35
CA ILE A 262 17.74 13.87 -1.44
C ILE A 262 17.49 14.72 -0.18
N PHE A 263 16.72 15.82 -0.30
CA PHE A 263 16.42 16.69 0.82
C PHE A 263 15.55 16.05 1.90
N PHE A 264 14.91 14.92 1.58
CA PHE A 264 14.04 14.18 2.48
C PHE A 264 14.65 12.87 3.00
N SER A 265 15.90 12.59 2.63
CA SER A 265 16.53 11.30 2.96
C SER A 265 16.97 11.19 4.41
N TYR A 266 17.18 12.33 5.10
CA TYR A 266 17.73 12.38 6.46
C TYR A 266 16.81 13.04 7.47
N ILE A 267 15.98 13.99 7.06
CA ILE A 267 15.19 14.83 7.95
C ILE A 267 13.74 14.84 7.45
N ASP A 268 12.81 14.48 8.35
CA ASP A 268 11.37 14.47 8.03
C ASP A 268 10.71 15.86 8.16
N ASP A 269 11.26 16.73 9.03
CA ASP A 269 10.73 18.07 9.28
C ASP A 269 11.28 19.11 8.29
N VAL A 270 11.07 18.86 6.99
CA VAL A 270 11.48 19.78 5.92
C VAL A 270 10.37 20.00 4.92
N SER A 271 10.42 21.16 4.25
CA SER A 271 9.67 21.44 3.02
C SER A 271 10.63 21.94 1.96
N VAL A 272 10.36 21.65 0.71
CA VAL A 272 11.16 22.09 -0.44
C VAL A 272 10.29 22.90 -1.37
N ASP A 273 10.80 24.07 -1.74
CA ASP A 273 10.20 24.97 -2.71
C ASP A 273 11.15 25.06 -3.91
N PHE A 274 10.65 24.69 -5.08
CA PHE A 274 11.41 24.64 -6.32
C PHE A 274 10.70 25.48 -7.37
N TRP A 275 11.37 26.54 -7.82
CA TRP A 275 10.82 27.45 -8.85
C TRP A 275 11.48 27.17 -10.20
N ILE A 276 10.65 27.18 -11.23
CA ILE A 276 11.05 27.12 -12.63
C ILE A 276 10.52 28.38 -13.31
N LYS A 277 11.45 29.16 -13.87
CA LYS A 277 11.11 30.35 -14.62
C LYS A 277 11.64 30.23 -16.04
N LYS A 278 10.76 30.18 -17.02
CA LYS A 278 11.13 30.23 -18.43
C LYS A 278 11.44 31.66 -18.85
N GLU A 279 12.57 31.85 -19.50
CA GLU A 279 12.97 33.16 -20.03
C GLU A 279 12.53 33.32 -21.48
N ASP A 280 12.46 34.55 -21.95
CA ASP A 280 12.11 34.85 -23.33
C ASP A 280 13.24 34.41 -24.27
N PRO A 281 13.01 33.51 -25.25
CA PRO A 281 14.05 33.01 -26.15
C PRO A 281 14.76 34.11 -26.93
N GLU A 282 14.04 35.13 -27.40
CA GLU A 282 14.64 36.20 -28.18
C GLU A 282 15.59 37.06 -27.33
N MET A 283 15.16 37.37 -26.09
CA MET A 283 15.99 38.12 -25.16
C MET A 283 17.27 37.36 -24.81
N ILE A 284 17.17 36.05 -24.56
CA ILE A 284 18.31 35.20 -24.25
C ILE A 284 19.24 35.10 -25.46
N GLN A 285 18.72 34.92 -26.67
CA GLN A 285 19.56 34.84 -27.90
C GLN A 285 20.36 36.13 -28.12
N ARG A 286 19.74 37.31 -27.96
CA ARG A 286 20.41 38.61 -28.06
C ARG A 286 21.54 38.76 -27.07
N ARG A 287 21.27 38.45 -25.79
CA ARG A 287 22.26 38.49 -24.72
C ARG A 287 23.41 37.50 -24.96
N LEU A 288 23.09 36.29 -25.34
CA LEU A 288 24.06 35.23 -25.60
C LEU A 288 24.96 35.57 -26.80
N GLN A 289 24.41 36.14 -27.87
CA GLN A 289 25.23 36.61 -29.01
C GLN A 289 26.26 37.67 -28.58
N PHE A 290 25.85 38.60 -27.70
CA PHE A 290 26.73 39.63 -27.20
C PHE A 290 27.83 39.03 -26.31
N GLU A 291 27.49 38.14 -25.40
CA GLU A 291 28.45 37.48 -24.50
C GLU A 291 29.42 36.56 -25.24
N LEU A 292 28.92 35.77 -26.21
CA LEU A 292 29.78 34.95 -27.06
C LEU A 292 30.75 35.77 -27.92
N LYS A 293 30.29 36.92 -28.47
CA LYS A 293 31.16 37.82 -29.19
C LYS A 293 32.30 38.37 -28.33
N ASN A 294 31.96 38.83 -27.10
CA ASN A 294 32.93 39.37 -26.14
C ASN A 294 33.94 38.32 -25.67
N ASN A 295 33.48 37.13 -25.37
CA ASN A 295 34.34 36.04 -24.92
C ASN A 295 35.24 35.51 -26.07
N ARG A 296 34.77 35.49 -27.31
CA ARG A 296 35.61 35.22 -28.47
C ARG A 296 36.72 36.27 -28.67
N ILE A 297 36.45 37.53 -28.39
CA ILE A 297 37.48 38.58 -28.48
C ILE A 297 38.49 38.37 -27.33
N LYS A 298 38.04 38.01 -26.14
CA LYS A 298 38.92 37.71 -25.01
C LYS A 298 39.78 36.47 -25.27
N SER A 299 39.23 35.39 -25.81
CA SER A 299 39.97 34.15 -26.11
C SER A 299 41.10 34.32 -27.13
N ARG A 300 41.00 35.33 -28.03
CA ARG A 300 42.07 35.66 -28.99
C ARG A 300 43.24 36.43 -28.34
N ASN A 301 43.02 36.98 -27.14
CA ASN A 301 43.97 37.87 -26.46
C ASN A 301 44.57 37.26 -25.19
N ILE A 302 44.25 36.02 -24.86
CA ILE A 302 44.73 35.29 -23.69
C ILE A 302 45.66 34.18 -24.13
N ASP A 303 46.83 34.02 -23.51
CA ASP A 303 47.78 32.93 -23.75
C ASP A 303 47.14 31.57 -23.31
N GLU A 304 47.31 30.53 -24.13
CA GLU A 304 46.81 29.17 -23.88
C GLU A 304 47.35 28.55 -22.57
N VAL A 305 48.39 29.11 -21.98
CA VAL A 305 49.02 28.67 -20.71
C VAL A 305 48.36 29.37 -19.49
N SER A 306 47.46 30.31 -19.72
CA SER A 306 46.77 31.02 -18.61
C SER A 306 45.73 30.15 -17.95
N LEU A 307 45.66 30.17 -16.61
CA LEU A 307 44.63 29.49 -15.81
C LEU A 307 43.17 29.88 -16.22
N ASP A 308 43.01 31.10 -16.80
CA ASP A 308 41.73 31.61 -17.23
C ASP A 308 41.30 31.11 -18.64
N TYR A 309 42.18 30.46 -19.38
CA TYR A 309 41.93 30.00 -20.75
C TYR A 309 40.91 28.86 -20.80
N ASP A 310 41.08 27.85 -19.93
CA ASP A 310 40.18 26.69 -19.84
C ASP A 310 38.77 27.13 -19.39
N ASP A 311 38.66 28.02 -18.43
CA ASP A 311 37.38 28.56 -17.95
C ASP A 311 36.69 29.37 -19.08
N LEU A 312 37.42 30.10 -19.87
CA LEU A 312 36.89 30.86 -20.99
C LEU A 312 36.40 29.95 -22.12
N MET A 313 37.15 28.89 -22.43
CA MET A 313 36.75 27.90 -23.46
C MET A 313 35.50 27.14 -22.99
N ASN A 314 35.45 26.66 -21.74
CA ASN A 314 34.27 26.02 -21.17
C ASN A 314 33.04 26.95 -21.21
N THR A 315 33.22 28.24 -20.97
CA THR A 315 32.14 29.24 -21.05
C THR A 315 31.65 29.44 -22.52
N LEU A 316 32.55 29.40 -23.49
CA LEU A 316 32.20 29.48 -24.91
C LEU A 316 31.43 28.24 -25.36
N ASP A 317 31.90 27.05 -24.99
CA ASP A 317 31.23 25.78 -25.31
C ASP A 317 29.84 25.69 -24.73
N ALA A 318 29.69 26.05 -23.42
CA ALA A 318 28.39 26.16 -22.80
C ALA A 318 27.47 27.16 -23.50
N GLY A 319 28.00 28.30 -23.92
CA GLY A 319 27.24 29.30 -24.68
C GLY A 319 26.79 28.81 -26.06
N TYR A 320 27.63 28.05 -26.79
CA TYR A 320 27.24 27.41 -28.03
C TYR A 320 26.20 26.34 -27.85
N TYR A 321 26.34 25.51 -26.83
CA TYR A 321 25.34 24.50 -26.44
C TYR A 321 23.97 25.13 -26.22
N ILE A 322 23.88 26.18 -25.39
CA ILE A 322 22.63 26.91 -25.13
C ILE A 322 22.05 27.46 -26.41
N LYS A 323 22.88 28.08 -27.27
CA LYS A 323 22.43 28.63 -28.55
C LYS A 323 21.85 27.57 -29.48
N GLN A 324 22.46 26.39 -29.53
CA GLN A 324 22.00 25.28 -30.34
C GLN A 324 20.71 24.68 -29.78
N SER A 325 20.61 24.51 -28.46
CA SER A 325 19.43 23.99 -27.77
C SER A 325 18.20 24.87 -28.01
N ILE A 326 18.36 26.22 -27.92
CA ILE A 326 17.27 27.16 -28.21
C ILE A 326 16.88 27.08 -29.70
N ALA A 327 17.85 26.94 -30.60
CA ALA A 327 17.56 26.81 -32.04
C ALA A 327 16.79 25.51 -32.37
N ASN A 328 16.96 24.47 -31.54
CA ASN A 328 16.24 23.20 -31.61
C ASN A 328 14.88 23.23 -30.89
N GLY A 329 14.44 24.41 -30.41
CA GLY A 329 13.13 24.59 -29.75
C GLY A 329 13.10 24.16 -28.30
N ASP A 330 14.24 24.07 -27.59
CA ASP A 330 14.30 23.84 -26.17
C ASP A 330 14.18 25.16 -25.39
N ASP A 331 13.49 25.12 -24.23
CA ASP A 331 13.27 26.29 -23.39
C ASP A 331 14.46 26.55 -22.47
N TYR A 332 14.91 27.81 -22.42
CA TYR A 332 15.89 28.27 -21.45
C TYR A 332 15.19 28.66 -20.16
N CYS A 333 15.57 28.00 -19.07
CA CYS A 333 14.97 28.16 -17.76
C CYS A 333 15.97 28.66 -16.73
N ASN A 334 15.48 29.37 -15.72
CA ASN A 334 16.15 29.55 -14.44
C ASN A 334 15.43 28.70 -13.38
N MET A 335 16.16 27.86 -12.65
CA MET A 335 15.63 27.14 -11.49
C MET A 335 16.19 27.76 -10.21
N ALA A 336 15.44 27.63 -9.11
CA ALA A 336 15.91 28.00 -7.76
C ALA A 336 15.28 27.05 -6.74
N THR A 337 16.07 26.70 -5.70
CA THR A 337 15.64 25.78 -4.63
C THR A 337 15.77 26.45 -3.29
N MET A 338 14.68 26.42 -2.50
CA MET A 338 14.63 26.84 -1.10
C MET A 338 14.18 25.66 -0.24
N ILE A 339 14.74 25.53 0.94
CA ILE A 339 14.48 24.48 1.90
C ILE A 339 14.06 25.12 3.19
N THR A 340 12.90 24.76 3.71
CA THR A 340 12.40 25.17 5.01
C THR A 340 12.66 24.04 6.01
N ILE A 341 13.32 24.33 7.14
CA ILE A 341 13.63 23.37 8.20
C ILE A 341 12.85 23.77 9.44
N TYR A 342 12.13 22.82 10.03
CA TYR A 342 11.32 23.00 11.24
C TYR A 342 11.94 22.29 12.42
N GLY A 343 11.85 22.91 13.60
CA GLY A 343 12.29 22.31 14.86
C GLY A 343 11.31 22.58 16.00
N ASN A 344 11.23 21.67 16.96
CA ASN A 344 10.43 21.84 18.18
C ASN A 344 11.12 22.69 19.23
N SER A 345 12.44 22.87 19.08
CA SER A 345 13.26 23.79 19.87
C SER A 345 14.31 24.45 18.97
N LEU A 346 14.99 25.48 19.50
CA LEU A 346 16.08 26.15 18.78
C LEU A 346 17.23 25.17 18.48
N ASP A 347 17.57 24.32 19.44
CA ASP A 347 18.67 23.35 19.32
C ASP A 347 18.27 22.29 18.26
N ASP A 348 17.06 21.73 18.35
CA ASP A 348 16.53 20.76 17.37
C ASP A 348 16.56 21.32 15.94
N MET A 349 16.12 22.57 15.73
CA MET A 349 16.19 23.21 14.42
C MET A 349 17.66 23.40 13.95
N ASN A 350 18.58 23.80 14.85
CA ASN A 350 19.98 23.99 14.50
C ASN A 350 20.69 22.67 14.19
N ASP A 351 20.39 21.62 14.93
CA ASP A 351 20.92 20.28 14.70
C ASP A 351 20.50 19.76 13.33
N LYS A 352 19.20 19.84 13.02
CA LYS A 352 18.65 19.48 11.69
C LYS A 352 19.27 20.29 10.54
N PHE A 353 19.47 21.61 10.76
CA PHE A 353 20.17 22.44 9.78
C PHE A 353 21.62 21.99 9.56
N ASN A 354 22.37 21.71 10.64
CA ASN A 354 23.76 21.26 10.54
C ASN A 354 23.86 19.88 9.89
N GLU A 355 23.00 18.94 10.25
CA GLU A 355 22.90 17.61 9.62
C GLU A 355 22.63 17.72 8.11
N MET A 356 21.65 18.53 7.72
CA MET A 356 21.33 18.75 6.31
C MET A 356 22.52 19.39 5.57
N ARG A 357 23.17 20.39 6.18
CA ARG A 357 24.33 21.07 5.58
C ARG A 357 25.49 20.11 5.38
N GLU A 358 25.85 19.30 6.37
CA GLU A 358 26.92 18.31 6.28
C GLU A 358 26.61 17.22 5.25
N PHE A 359 25.35 16.80 5.19
CA PHE A 359 24.91 15.84 4.21
C PHE A 359 25.05 16.40 2.78
N LEU A 360 24.59 17.63 2.54
CA LEU A 360 24.66 18.27 1.22
C LEU A 360 26.12 18.56 0.79
N ILE A 361 27.01 18.89 1.73
CA ILE A 361 28.45 19.04 1.41
C ILE A 361 29.04 17.72 0.85
N ARG A 362 28.62 16.57 1.39
CA ARG A 362 29.05 15.25 0.87
C ARG A 362 28.52 14.95 -0.53
N GLN A 363 27.53 15.72 -0.99
CA GLN A 363 26.93 15.63 -2.33
C GLN A 363 27.35 16.78 -3.24
N ASP A 364 28.46 17.44 -2.93
CA ASP A 364 28.99 18.61 -3.66
C ASP A 364 28.00 19.77 -3.76
N MET A 365 27.12 19.92 -2.74
CA MET A 365 26.17 21.01 -2.64
C MET A 365 26.43 21.85 -1.38
N ALA A 366 25.98 23.10 -1.38
CA ALA A 366 26.01 23.94 -0.21
C ALA A 366 24.62 24.42 0.18
N LEU A 367 24.41 24.62 1.49
CA LEU A 367 23.18 25.17 2.07
C LEU A 367 23.48 26.46 2.81
N LYS A 368 22.74 27.54 2.50
CA LYS A 368 22.87 28.84 3.19
C LYS A 368 21.52 29.32 3.72
N ARG A 369 21.52 29.88 4.93
CA ARG A 369 20.31 30.52 5.51
C ARG A 369 19.97 31.83 4.80
N CYS A 370 18.70 32.15 4.74
CA CYS A 370 18.18 33.45 4.29
C CYS A 370 18.33 34.52 5.39
N THR A 371 19.52 34.68 5.96
CA THR A 371 19.81 35.60 7.07
C THR A 371 19.32 37.01 6.75
N LEU A 372 18.61 37.64 7.69
CA LEU A 372 17.97 38.96 7.58
C LEU A 372 16.86 39.05 6.52
N GLN A 373 16.39 37.91 6.00
CA GLN A 373 15.36 37.82 4.97
C GLN A 373 14.31 36.75 5.32
N MET A 374 14.05 36.46 6.60
CA MET A 374 13.15 35.40 7.03
C MET A 374 11.69 35.67 6.60
N ASP A 375 11.21 36.90 6.71
CA ASP A 375 9.86 37.29 6.28
C ASP A 375 9.67 37.16 4.77
N GLU A 376 10.67 37.61 3.99
CA GLU A 376 10.64 37.46 2.53
C GLU A 376 10.73 36.01 2.10
N ALA A 377 11.50 35.18 2.84
CA ALA A 377 11.61 33.76 2.59
C ALA A 377 10.30 33.02 2.93
N PHE A 378 9.68 33.34 4.09
CA PHE A 378 8.35 32.83 4.43
C PHE A 378 7.34 33.10 3.30
N ARG A 379 7.22 34.37 2.86
CA ARG A 379 6.30 34.72 1.77
C ARG A 379 6.61 34.02 0.45
N SER A 380 7.91 33.75 0.21
CA SER A 380 8.33 32.99 -0.97
C SER A 380 7.97 31.52 -0.88
N ALA A 381 7.96 30.95 0.35
CA ALA A 381 7.56 29.56 0.60
C ALA A 381 6.05 29.32 0.51
N LEU A 382 5.22 30.38 0.47
CA LEU A 382 3.78 30.22 0.28
C LEU A 382 3.49 29.66 -1.12
N PRO A 383 2.51 28.75 -1.28
CA PRO A 383 2.23 28.11 -2.57
C PRO A 383 1.44 29.02 -3.54
N PHE A 384 1.87 30.28 -3.64
CA PHE A 384 1.23 31.31 -4.46
C PHE A 384 2.03 31.64 -5.72
N ALA A 385 2.95 30.78 -6.12
CA ALA A 385 3.86 30.93 -7.26
C ALA A 385 4.69 32.24 -7.22
N GLY A 386 4.77 32.89 -6.06
CA GLY A 386 5.59 34.07 -5.81
C GLY A 386 6.99 33.72 -5.32
N TYR A 387 7.93 34.64 -5.51
CA TYR A 387 9.26 34.53 -4.91
C TYR A 387 9.87 35.92 -4.70
N ASN A 388 10.72 36.05 -3.66
CA ASN A 388 11.50 37.26 -3.49
C ASN A 388 12.65 37.31 -4.51
N LYS A 389 12.72 38.39 -5.31
CA LYS A 389 13.72 38.54 -6.38
C LYS A 389 15.16 38.45 -5.90
N LYS A 390 15.47 38.91 -4.66
CA LYS A 390 16.83 38.89 -4.10
C LYS A 390 17.22 37.48 -3.69
N ILE A 391 16.30 36.71 -3.04
CA ILE A 391 16.53 35.30 -2.68
C ILE A 391 16.66 34.48 -3.95
N PHE A 392 15.75 34.63 -4.89
CA PHE A 392 15.82 33.94 -6.19
C PHE A 392 17.15 34.20 -6.91
N ALA A 393 17.62 35.45 -6.95
CA ALA A 393 18.89 35.80 -7.61
C ALA A 393 20.11 35.12 -6.97
N LYS A 394 20.09 34.85 -5.65
CA LYS A 394 21.16 34.13 -4.96
C LYS A 394 21.16 32.63 -5.23
N SER A 395 19.99 32.05 -5.53
CA SER A 395 19.81 30.60 -5.74
C SER A 395 19.68 30.20 -7.20
N LYS A 396 19.38 31.13 -8.11
CA LYS A 396 19.05 30.80 -9.50
C LYS A 396 20.20 30.11 -10.24
N ARG A 397 19.88 29.00 -10.91
CA ARG A 397 20.75 28.29 -11.86
C ARG A 397 20.07 28.26 -13.23
N ASN A 398 20.81 28.64 -14.25
CA ASN A 398 20.36 28.50 -15.64
C ASN A 398 20.46 27.04 -16.08
N VAL A 399 19.46 26.56 -16.83
CA VAL A 399 19.34 25.17 -17.26
C VAL A 399 18.40 25.09 -18.46
N MET A 400 18.62 24.13 -19.36
CA MET A 400 17.67 23.84 -20.43
C MET A 400 16.52 22.97 -19.92
N ALA A 401 15.30 23.12 -20.44
CA ALA A 401 14.16 22.34 -20.03
C ALA A 401 14.39 20.82 -20.20
N SER A 402 15.12 20.42 -21.22
CA SER A 402 15.53 19.02 -21.42
C SER A 402 16.37 18.46 -20.26
N GLN A 403 17.20 19.28 -19.63
CA GLN A 403 18.04 18.88 -18.49
C GLN A 403 17.27 18.94 -17.16
N LEU A 404 16.27 19.82 -17.05
CA LEU A 404 15.39 19.91 -15.87
C LEU A 404 14.60 18.63 -15.60
N GLY A 405 14.50 17.72 -16.56
CA GLY A 405 13.87 16.42 -16.36
C GLY A 405 14.47 15.63 -15.21
N SER A 406 15.79 15.76 -14.95
CA SER A 406 16.45 15.14 -13.79
C SER A 406 15.91 15.65 -12.45
N CYS A 407 15.29 16.84 -12.43
CA CYS A 407 14.61 17.39 -11.23
C CYS A 407 13.23 16.78 -10.97
N TYR A 408 12.87 15.63 -11.58
CA TYR A 408 11.60 14.96 -11.34
C TYR A 408 11.36 14.77 -9.84
N PRO A 409 10.30 15.39 -9.26
CA PRO A 409 10.17 15.46 -7.81
C PRO A 409 9.30 14.35 -7.21
N PHE A 410 8.45 13.70 -8.02
CA PHE A 410 7.34 12.84 -7.55
C PHE A 410 7.80 11.41 -7.29
N THR A 411 8.79 11.20 -6.42
CA THR A 411 9.49 9.92 -6.23
C THR A 411 9.04 9.10 -5.03
N ALA A 412 8.32 9.70 -4.07
CA ALA A 412 7.95 9.07 -2.81
C ALA A 412 6.61 8.35 -2.93
N TYR A 413 6.62 7.10 -3.39
CA TYR A 413 5.39 6.30 -3.54
C TYR A 413 4.83 5.85 -2.20
N GLU A 414 3.53 6.04 -2.01
CA GLU A 414 2.75 5.58 -0.87
C GLU A 414 1.61 4.69 -1.32
N LEU A 415 1.27 3.70 -0.49
CA LEU A 415 0.22 2.75 -0.77
C LEU A 415 -0.80 2.76 0.37
N CYS A 416 -1.78 3.65 0.27
CA CYS A 416 -2.88 3.80 1.22
C CYS A 416 -4.22 3.62 0.50
N GLU A 417 -4.67 2.37 0.36
CA GLU A 417 -5.90 2.03 -0.35
C GLU A 417 -7.11 2.08 0.57
N LYS A 418 -8.17 2.76 0.15
CA LYS A 418 -9.42 2.89 0.92
C LYS A 418 -10.02 1.53 1.26
N GLY A 419 -10.38 1.34 2.52
CA GLY A 419 -10.87 0.06 3.02
C GLY A 419 -9.82 -1.06 3.01
N GLY A 420 -8.54 -0.69 2.95
CA GLY A 420 -7.41 -1.61 2.95
C GLY A 420 -7.06 -2.16 4.33
N VAL A 421 -6.33 -3.26 4.34
CA VAL A 421 -5.75 -3.88 5.54
C VAL A 421 -4.37 -3.31 5.77
N PHE A 422 -4.06 -2.92 7.00
CA PHE A 422 -2.71 -2.48 7.36
C PHE A 422 -1.73 -3.65 7.24
N LEU A 423 -0.73 -3.54 6.36
CA LEU A 423 0.30 -4.55 6.22
C LEU A 423 1.55 -4.23 7.05
N GLY A 424 1.95 -2.98 7.10
CA GLY A 424 3.17 -2.54 7.79
C GLY A 424 3.53 -1.11 7.42
N LEU A 425 4.82 -0.79 7.50
CA LEU A 425 5.35 0.52 7.16
C LEU A 425 6.19 0.44 5.88
N ASN A 426 6.08 1.44 5.04
CA ASN A 426 7.00 1.62 3.91
C ASN A 426 8.45 1.67 4.44
N GLU A 427 9.34 0.84 3.89
CA GLU A 427 10.73 0.78 4.35
C GLU A 427 11.47 2.10 4.13
N ALA A 428 11.20 2.78 3.02
CA ALA A 428 11.90 3.99 2.63
C ALA A 428 11.44 5.23 3.42
N TYR A 429 10.13 5.34 3.70
CA TYR A 429 9.53 6.59 4.18
C TYR A 429 8.79 6.46 5.52
N GLY A 430 8.67 5.24 6.06
CA GLY A 430 7.96 5.01 7.32
C GLY A 430 6.44 5.17 7.24
N SER A 431 5.88 5.56 6.08
CA SER A 431 4.43 5.73 5.90
C SER A 431 3.70 4.40 6.06
N PRO A 432 2.47 4.37 6.65
CA PRO A 432 1.70 3.16 6.78
C PRO A 432 1.22 2.65 5.42
N VAL A 433 1.26 1.34 5.24
CA VAL A 433 0.84 0.66 4.01
C VAL A 433 -0.48 -0.05 4.26
N PHE A 434 -1.52 0.37 3.52
CA PHE A 434 -2.84 -0.23 3.53
C PHE A 434 -3.15 -0.80 2.14
N VAL A 435 -3.55 -2.07 2.09
CA VAL A 435 -3.82 -2.78 0.83
C VAL A 435 -5.22 -3.37 0.84
N ASN A 436 -5.99 -3.10 -0.20
CA ASN A 436 -7.33 -3.65 -0.41
C ASN A 436 -7.35 -4.60 -1.60
N ASN A 437 -6.87 -5.82 -1.42
CA ASN A 437 -6.83 -6.84 -2.48
C ASN A 437 -8.20 -7.16 -3.10
N PHE A 438 -9.30 -6.86 -2.38
CA PHE A 438 -10.66 -7.07 -2.88
C PHE A 438 -11.17 -5.91 -3.76
N ASP A 439 -10.37 -4.88 -3.99
CA ASP A 439 -10.72 -3.79 -4.92
C ASP A 439 -10.54 -4.25 -6.37
N THR A 440 -11.65 -4.63 -7.02
CA THR A 440 -11.66 -5.14 -8.39
C THR A 440 -11.32 -4.09 -9.44
N ALA A 441 -11.33 -2.81 -9.11
CA ALA A 441 -10.87 -1.73 -9.99
C ALA A 441 -9.34 -1.71 -10.11
N ARG A 442 -8.63 -2.17 -9.08
CA ARG A 442 -7.16 -2.18 -9.01
C ARG A 442 -6.57 -3.57 -9.25
N TYR A 443 -7.21 -4.60 -8.71
CA TYR A 443 -6.72 -5.98 -8.75
C TYR A 443 -7.67 -6.88 -9.53
N GLN A 444 -7.14 -7.64 -10.47
CA GLN A 444 -7.94 -8.59 -11.25
C GLN A 444 -8.54 -9.69 -10.37
N ASN A 445 -7.85 -10.08 -9.30
CA ASN A 445 -8.32 -10.97 -8.24
C ASN A 445 -7.61 -10.65 -6.92
N ALA A 446 -8.17 -11.15 -5.80
CA ALA A 446 -7.65 -10.93 -4.46
C ALA A 446 -6.59 -11.96 -4.03
N ASN A 447 -6.22 -12.93 -4.88
CA ASN A 447 -5.31 -14.00 -4.51
C ASN A 447 -3.89 -13.49 -4.27
N MET A 448 -3.20 -14.13 -3.31
CA MET A 448 -1.86 -13.76 -2.89
C MET A 448 -0.93 -14.97 -2.79
N MET A 449 0.35 -14.75 -3.05
CA MET A 449 1.41 -15.70 -2.77
C MET A 449 2.48 -15.09 -1.86
N ILE A 450 2.94 -15.85 -0.89
CA ILE A 450 4.00 -15.47 0.05
C ILE A 450 5.19 -16.41 -0.16
N PHE A 451 6.32 -15.82 -0.56
CA PHE A 451 7.55 -16.55 -0.83
C PHE A 451 8.64 -16.18 0.17
N GLY A 452 9.34 -17.20 0.68
CA GLY A 452 10.49 -16.94 1.53
C GLY A 452 11.06 -18.24 2.11
N PRO A 453 12.39 -18.33 2.32
CA PRO A 453 13.04 -19.49 2.91
C PRO A 453 12.58 -19.75 4.34
N SER A 454 12.97 -20.91 4.87
CA SER A 454 12.69 -21.23 6.28
C SER A 454 13.34 -20.19 7.20
N GLY A 455 12.61 -19.73 8.21
CA GLY A 455 13.10 -18.71 9.16
C GLY A 455 13.09 -17.26 8.66
N SER A 456 12.64 -16.97 7.44
CA SER A 456 12.53 -15.60 6.91
C SER A 456 11.37 -14.76 7.52
N GLY A 457 10.47 -15.37 8.29
CA GLY A 457 9.30 -14.73 8.86
C GLY A 457 8.00 -14.92 8.07
N LYS A 458 7.94 -15.92 7.19
CA LYS A 458 6.79 -16.22 6.33
C LYS A 458 5.48 -16.42 7.10
N THR A 459 5.48 -17.40 8.05
CA THR A 459 4.31 -17.69 8.92
C THR A 459 3.93 -16.48 9.76
N TYR A 460 4.92 -15.71 10.25
CA TYR A 460 4.70 -14.46 10.98
C TYR A 460 3.96 -13.43 10.13
N THR A 461 4.43 -13.19 8.89
CA THR A 461 3.81 -12.27 7.94
C THR A 461 2.38 -12.71 7.59
N LEU A 462 2.20 -14.01 7.29
CA LEU A 462 0.89 -14.59 7.00
C LEU A 462 -0.09 -14.37 8.17
N MET A 463 0.32 -14.71 9.39
CA MET A 463 -0.52 -14.57 10.57
C MET A 463 -0.89 -13.12 10.87
N CYS A 464 0.06 -12.16 10.82
CA CYS A 464 -0.24 -10.74 10.96
C CYS A 464 -1.33 -10.30 9.99
N MET A 465 -1.19 -10.69 8.73
CA MET A 465 -2.14 -10.33 7.69
C MET A 465 -3.52 -10.95 7.93
N LEU A 466 -3.59 -12.24 8.24
CA LEU A 466 -4.87 -12.95 8.48
C LEU A 466 -5.61 -12.41 9.70
N LEU A 467 -4.91 -12.13 10.80
CA LEU A 467 -5.51 -11.54 11.99
C LEU A 467 -6.12 -10.16 11.70
N ARG A 468 -5.43 -9.33 10.91
CA ARG A 468 -5.91 -8.01 10.52
C ARG A 468 -7.08 -8.06 9.56
N MET A 469 -7.07 -9.00 8.61
CA MET A 469 -8.23 -9.27 7.75
C MET A 469 -9.45 -9.72 8.56
N ARG A 470 -9.25 -10.57 9.59
CA ARG A 470 -10.32 -11.00 10.52
C ARG A 470 -10.87 -9.79 11.29
N GLN A 471 -10.02 -8.91 11.78
CA GLN A 471 -10.42 -7.69 12.49
C GLN A 471 -11.28 -6.76 11.63
N GLN A 472 -11.13 -6.81 10.30
CA GLN A 472 -12.00 -6.10 9.35
C GLN A 472 -13.27 -6.87 8.95
N GLY A 473 -13.55 -8.01 9.60
CA GLY A 473 -14.76 -8.79 9.37
C GLY A 473 -14.67 -9.84 8.28
N THR A 474 -13.47 -10.08 7.71
CA THR A 474 -13.24 -11.14 6.73
C THR A 474 -13.25 -12.51 7.42
N GLN A 475 -13.94 -13.50 6.86
CA GLN A 475 -13.89 -14.88 7.32
C GLN A 475 -12.59 -15.54 6.87
N ILE A 476 -11.87 -16.18 7.79
CA ILE A 476 -10.55 -16.76 7.56
C ILE A 476 -10.59 -18.26 7.75
N PHE A 477 -10.10 -19.00 6.76
CA PHE A 477 -9.82 -20.42 6.81
C PHE A 477 -8.33 -20.66 6.61
N VAL A 478 -7.67 -21.33 7.53
CA VAL A 478 -6.25 -21.68 7.42
C VAL A 478 -6.13 -23.18 7.31
N VAL A 479 -5.41 -23.65 6.33
CA VAL A 479 -5.04 -25.06 6.18
C VAL A 479 -3.53 -25.20 6.42
N ALA A 480 -3.16 -25.96 7.43
CA ALA A 480 -1.78 -26.12 7.87
C ALA A 480 -1.31 -27.58 7.75
N PRO A 481 -0.63 -27.95 6.64
CA PRO A 481 -0.10 -29.29 6.44
C PRO A 481 1.18 -29.58 7.24
N LEU A 482 1.81 -28.54 7.78
CA LEU A 482 2.97 -28.63 8.67
C LEU A 482 2.78 -27.62 9.80
N LYS A 483 3.25 -27.98 11.01
CA LYS A 483 3.31 -27.03 12.15
C LYS A 483 1.98 -26.33 12.47
N GLY A 484 0.83 -27.01 12.31
CA GLY A 484 -0.49 -26.44 12.59
C GLY A 484 -0.62 -25.84 13.98
N PHE A 485 0.13 -26.36 14.97
CA PHE A 485 0.15 -25.85 16.34
C PHE A 485 0.66 -24.39 16.46
N GLU A 486 1.45 -23.88 15.47
CA GLU A 486 1.88 -22.47 15.47
C GLU A 486 0.69 -21.52 15.34
N PHE A 487 -0.39 -21.95 14.68
CA PHE A 487 -1.62 -21.20 14.50
C PHE A 487 -2.59 -21.31 15.68
N LYS A 488 -2.46 -22.35 16.52
CA LYS A 488 -3.43 -22.67 17.58
C LYS A 488 -3.62 -21.51 18.54
N ARG A 489 -2.51 -20.98 19.08
CA ARG A 489 -2.55 -19.91 20.09
C ARG A 489 -3.23 -18.64 19.59
N ALA A 490 -2.91 -18.22 18.35
CA ALA A 490 -3.54 -17.05 17.76
C ALA A 490 -5.00 -17.30 17.38
N CYS A 491 -5.34 -18.52 16.96
CA CYS A 491 -6.71 -18.95 16.67
C CYS A 491 -7.57 -18.87 17.93
N GLU A 492 -7.15 -19.49 19.03
CA GLU A 492 -7.87 -19.47 20.29
C GLU A 492 -8.00 -18.06 20.88
N ALA A 493 -6.93 -17.24 20.79
CA ALA A 493 -6.90 -15.87 21.30
C ALA A 493 -7.81 -14.89 20.55
N ILE A 494 -8.27 -15.19 19.35
CA ILE A 494 -9.24 -14.38 18.60
C ILE A 494 -10.65 -14.98 18.62
N GLY A 495 -10.86 -15.99 19.49
CA GLY A 495 -12.12 -16.73 19.59
C GLY A 495 -12.40 -17.61 18.38
N GLY A 496 -11.35 -18.08 17.70
CA GLY A 496 -11.43 -18.96 16.54
C GLY A 496 -11.63 -20.43 16.88
N GLU A 497 -11.86 -21.25 15.86
CA GLU A 497 -12.02 -22.72 15.98
C GLU A 497 -10.76 -23.41 15.44
N PHE A 498 -10.09 -24.20 16.27
CA PHE A 498 -8.94 -25.00 15.91
C PHE A 498 -9.34 -26.46 15.73
N ILE A 499 -9.27 -26.97 14.51
CA ILE A 499 -9.71 -28.31 14.11
C ILE A 499 -8.48 -29.13 13.73
N GLN A 500 -8.24 -30.25 14.42
CA GLN A 500 -7.16 -31.16 14.13
C GLN A 500 -7.70 -32.43 13.48
N ILE A 501 -7.38 -32.60 12.19
CA ILE A 501 -7.75 -33.81 11.43
C ILE A 501 -6.59 -34.79 11.52
N ALA A 502 -6.74 -35.81 12.35
CA ALA A 502 -5.76 -36.91 12.47
C ALA A 502 -6.39 -38.18 13.02
N PRO A 503 -5.81 -39.36 12.78
CA PRO A 503 -6.27 -40.58 13.39
C PRO A 503 -6.26 -40.49 14.92
N GLY A 504 -7.37 -40.86 15.56
CA GLY A 504 -7.47 -40.87 17.02
C GLY A 504 -7.87 -39.51 17.63
N GLN A 505 -8.01 -38.46 16.86
CA GLN A 505 -8.54 -37.20 17.36
C GLN A 505 -10.07 -37.24 17.49
N PRO A 506 -10.66 -36.48 18.43
CA PRO A 506 -12.10 -36.47 18.63
C PRO A 506 -12.85 -35.63 17.59
N GLN A 507 -12.15 -34.73 16.87
CA GLN A 507 -12.73 -33.83 15.87
C GLN A 507 -12.83 -34.52 14.52
N ASN A 508 -14.03 -34.45 13.92
CA ASN A 508 -14.32 -35.17 12.67
C ASN A 508 -15.13 -34.30 11.71
N ILE A 509 -14.83 -34.48 10.44
CA ILE A 509 -15.59 -33.94 9.33
C ILE A 509 -16.06 -35.09 8.45
N ASN A 510 -17.36 -35.29 8.33
CA ASN A 510 -17.95 -36.34 7.53
C ASN A 510 -17.93 -35.97 6.06
N ILE A 511 -17.12 -36.67 5.25
CA ILE A 511 -17.04 -36.44 3.81
C ILE A 511 -18.35 -36.78 3.06
N MET A 512 -19.15 -37.72 3.61
CA MET A 512 -20.45 -38.11 3.06
C MET A 512 -21.54 -37.08 3.33
N GLU A 513 -21.30 -36.06 4.16
CA GLU A 513 -22.30 -35.08 4.52
C GLU A 513 -22.66 -34.13 3.38
N ILE A 514 -23.98 -34.03 3.07
CA ILE A 514 -24.55 -33.00 2.22
C ILE A 514 -24.96 -31.83 3.13
N ARG A 515 -24.31 -30.66 2.95
CA ARG A 515 -24.54 -29.50 3.80
C ARG A 515 -25.58 -28.56 3.21
N LYS A 516 -26.30 -27.87 4.10
CA LYS A 516 -27.33 -26.90 3.70
C LYS A 516 -26.62 -25.69 3.07
N LYS A 517 -27.02 -25.32 1.85
CA LYS A 517 -26.56 -24.08 1.18
C LYS A 517 -27.57 -22.97 1.50
N ASP A 518 -27.09 -21.77 1.86
CA ASP A 518 -27.96 -20.60 2.02
C ASP A 518 -28.28 -20.05 0.64
N THR A 519 -29.52 -20.36 0.18
CA THR A 519 -29.88 -20.27 -1.23
C THR A 519 -30.29 -18.87 -1.69
N ALA A 520 -30.74 -18.01 -0.76
CA ALA A 520 -31.35 -16.73 -1.12
C ALA A 520 -30.38 -15.77 -1.88
N ALA A 521 -29.14 -15.67 -1.44
CA ALA A 521 -28.15 -14.82 -2.10
C ALA A 521 -27.54 -15.47 -3.38
N SER A 522 -27.37 -16.80 -3.38
CA SER A 522 -26.91 -17.56 -4.55
C SER A 522 -27.92 -17.52 -5.70
N ASP A 523 -29.21 -17.61 -5.40
CA ASP A 523 -30.28 -17.61 -6.41
C ASP A 523 -30.39 -16.26 -7.13
N LEU A 524 -30.14 -15.15 -6.42
CA LEU A 524 -30.12 -13.82 -7.04
C LEU A 524 -28.96 -13.67 -8.04
N ILE A 525 -27.84 -14.34 -7.78
CA ILE A 525 -26.64 -14.26 -8.65
C ILE A 525 -26.74 -15.24 -9.82
N ASP A 526 -27.20 -16.48 -9.57
CA ASP A 526 -27.22 -17.54 -10.55
C ASP A 526 -28.53 -17.55 -11.40
N GLY A 527 -29.52 -16.74 -11.01
CA GLY A 527 -30.85 -16.70 -11.69
C GLY A 527 -31.63 -18.03 -11.60
N ASN A 528 -31.21 -18.92 -10.69
CA ASN A 528 -31.81 -20.24 -10.55
C ASN A 528 -33.06 -20.20 -9.68
N THR A 529 -34.14 -20.78 -10.20
CA THR A 529 -35.35 -21.09 -9.42
C THR A 529 -35.28 -22.53 -8.91
N ASP A 530 -36.07 -22.87 -7.89
CA ASP A 530 -36.17 -24.25 -7.35
C ASP A 530 -36.42 -25.34 -8.43
N SER A 531 -36.99 -24.96 -9.58
CA SER A 531 -37.27 -25.86 -10.68
C SER A 531 -36.10 -26.10 -11.65
N THR A 532 -35.06 -25.24 -11.62
CA THR A 532 -33.89 -25.31 -12.51
C THR A 532 -32.63 -25.84 -11.82
N ARG A 533 -32.65 -26.05 -10.50
CA ARG A 533 -31.52 -26.61 -9.76
C ARG A 533 -31.30 -28.09 -10.07
N GLY A 534 -30.07 -28.42 -10.42
CA GLY A 534 -29.60 -29.81 -10.50
C GLY A 534 -29.71 -30.55 -9.16
N SER A 535 -29.63 -31.86 -9.20
CA SER A 535 -29.67 -32.70 -7.99
C SER A 535 -28.39 -32.48 -7.15
N VAL A 536 -28.56 -32.04 -5.90
CA VAL A 536 -27.46 -31.85 -4.92
C VAL A 536 -26.79 -33.19 -4.62
N LEU A 537 -27.55 -34.29 -4.58
CA LEU A 537 -27.01 -35.65 -4.42
C LEU A 537 -26.06 -36.04 -5.55
N VAL A 538 -26.43 -35.72 -6.83
CA VAL A 538 -25.55 -36.03 -7.98
C VAL A 538 -24.24 -35.29 -7.87
N ALA A 539 -24.27 -34.00 -7.52
CA ALA A 539 -23.06 -33.21 -7.33
C ALA A 539 -22.17 -33.80 -6.19
N LYS A 540 -22.80 -34.23 -5.10
CA LYS A 540 -22.07 -34.87 -3.98
C LYS A 540 -21.48 -36.21 -4.37
N ILE A 541 -22.18 -37.04 -5.12
CA ILE A 541 -21.63 -38.31 -5.62
C ILE A 541 -20.44 -38.09 -6.54
N GLN A 542 -20.48 -37.10 -7.44
CA GLN A 542 -19.32 -36.75 -8.29
C GLN A 542 -18.13 -36.31 -7.47
N GLN A 543 -18.34 -35.54 -6.42
CA GLN A 543 -17.31 -35.10 -5.47
C GLN A 543 -16.72 -36.32 -4.72
N LEU A 544 -17.55 -37.25 -4.27
CA LEU A 544 -17.11 -38.49 -3.64
C LEU A 544 -16.31 -39.38 -4.61
N HIS A 545 -16.62 -39.42 -5.89
CA HIS A 545 -15.78 -40.11 -6.87
C HIS A 545 -14.36 -39.56 -6.94
N ARG A 546 -14.17 -38.23 -6.85
CA ARG A 546 -12.83 -37.60 -6.74
C ARG A 546 -12.14 -38.03 -5.45
N PHE A 547 -12.86 -38.02 -4.32
CA PHE A 547 -12.32 -38.48 -3.04
C PHE A 547 -11.87 -39.93 -3.08
N PHE A 548 -12.71 -40.83 -3.63
CA PHE A 548 -12.35 -42.27 -3.73
C PHE A 548 -11.24 -42.53 -4.72
N SER A 549 -11.03 -41.69 -5.73
CA SER A 549 -9.86 -41.79 -6.63
C SER A 549 -8.54 -41.49 -5.91
N ILE A 550 -8.57 -40.80 -4.77
CA ILE A 550 -7.38 -40.60 -3.89
C ILE A 550 -7.09 -41.90 -3.10
N ILE A 551 -8.15 -42.56 -2.61
CA ILE A 551 -8.02 -43.78 -1.78
C ILE A 551 -7.71 -45.01 -2.65
N VAL A 552 -8.34 -45.11 -3.81
CA VAL A 552 -8.22 -46.20 -4.76
C VAL A 552 -7.74 -45.65 -6.09
N PRO A 553 -6.43 -45.39 -6.25
CA PRO A 553 -5.86 -45.05 -7.55
C PRO A 553 -6.16 -46.14 -8.57
N ASP A 554 -6.29 -45.77 -9.84
CA ASP A 554 -6.48 -46.70 -10.93
C ASP A 554 -7.79 -47.52 -10.87
N MET A 555 -8.88 -46.94 -10.33
CA MET A 555 -10.19 -47.55 -10.42
C MET A 555 -10.62 -47.82 -11.86
N THR A 556 -11.01 -49.08 -12.12
CA THR A 556 -11.60 -49.47 -13.39
C THR A 556 -12.96 -48.83 -13.62
N ALA A 557 -13.42 -48.86 -14.86
CA ALA A 557 -14.78 -48.35 -15.19
C ALA A 557 -15.86 -49.14 -14.43
N THR A 558 -15.70 -50.47 -14.29
CA THR A 558 -16.64 -51.31 -13.52
C THR A 558 -16.65 -50.95 -12.04
N GLU A 559 -15.46 -50.76 -11.40
CA GLU A 559 -15.39 -50.36 -10.01
C GLU A 559 -16.02 -48.96 -9.77
N LYS A 560 -15.83 -48.01 -10.69
CA LYS A 560 -16.50 -46.70 -10.64
C LYS A 560 -18.00 -46.82 -10.68
N GLN A 561 -18.56 -47.69 -11.55
CA GLN A 561 -20.00 -47.95 -11.64
C GLN A 561 -20.53 -48.59 -10.35
N VAL A 562 -19.81 -49.59 -9.83
CA VAL A 562 -20.18 -50.27 -8.57
C VAL A 562 -20.17 -49.28 -7.39
N LEU A 563 -19.18 -48.38 -7.35
CA LEU A 563 -19.12 -47.31 -6.35
C LEU A 563 -20.30 -46.35 -6.47
N ASP A 564 -20.65 -45.94 -7.69
CA ASP A 564 -21.79 -45.04 -7.96
C ASP A 564 -23.08 -45.65 -7.43
N ASP A 565 -23.35 -46.91 -7.80
CA ASP A 565 -24.53 -47.64 -7.38
C ASP A 565 -24.59 -47.83 -5.85
N ALA A 566 -23.44 -48.12 -5.22
CA ALA A 566 -23.34 -48.27 -3.78
C ALA A 566 -23.59 -46.93 -3.07
N LEU A 567 -23.07 -45.80 -3.59
CA LEU A 567 -23.34 -44.47 -3.07
C LEU A 567 -24.83 -44.10 -3.17
N VAL A 568 -25.44 -44.32 -4.29
CA VAL A 568 -26.91 -44.05 -4.49
C VAL A 568 -27.74 -44.89 -3.51
N ARG A 569 -27.43 -46.18 -3.32
CA ARG A 569 -28.11 -47.05 -2.36
C ARG A 569 -27.89 -46.60 -0.93
N THR A 570 -26.65 -46.22 -0.59
CA THR A 570 -26.30 -45.73 0.76
C THR A 570 -27.15 -44.52 1.13
N TYR A 571 -27.21 -43.48 0.27
CA TYR A 571 -28.12 -42.33 0.53
C TYR A 571 -29.61 -42.72 0.48
N GLY A 572 -29.99 -43.63 -0.36
CA GLY A 572 -31.33 -44.17 -0.45
C GLY A 572 -31.82 -44.79 0.87
N ASN A 573 -30.96 -45.51 1.59
CA ASN A 573 -31.24 -46.10 2.91
C ASN A 573 -31.57 -45.07 3.98
N PHE A 574 -31.10 -43.83 3.80
CA PHE A 574 -31.43 -42.68 4.65
C PHE A 574 -32.62 -41.86 4.09
N GLY A 575 -33.31 -42.37 3.05
CA GLY A 575 -34.42 -41.72 2.41
C GLY A 575 -34.03 -40.46 1.63
N ILE A 576 -32.75 -40.35 1.18
CA ILE A 576 -32.20 -39.24 0.41
C ILE A 576 -32.16 -39.74 -1.08
N THR A 577 -32.81 -39.00 -1.96
CA THR A 577 -32.92 -39.30 -3.38
C THR A 577 -32.49 -38.13 -4.27
N HIS A 578 -32.50 -38.28 -5.57
CA HIS A 578 -32.17 -37.21 -6.53
C HIS A 578 -33.07 -35.96 -6.41
N ARG A 579 -34.21 -36.07 -5.70
CA ARG A 579 -35.07 -34.92 -5.43
C ARG A 579 -34.56 -34.12 -4.23
N ASN A 580 -34.16 -32.86 -4.40
CA ASN A 580 -33.61 -32.04 -3.33
C ASN A 580 -34.52 -31.94 -2.10
N LYS A 581 -35.83 -31.97 -2.24
CA LYS A 581 -36.80 -32.00 -1.12
C LYS A 581 -36.64 -33.22 -0.21
N SER A 582 -36.07 -34.34 -0.71
CA SER A 582 -35.80 -35.53 0.10
C SER A 582 -34.74 -35.36 1.16
N LEU A 583 -33.92 -34.32 1.09
CA LEU A 583 -32.89 -33.97 2.06
C LEU A 583 -33.48 -33.47 3.37
N ILE A 584 -34.69 -32.85 3.33
CA ILE A 584 -35.32 -32.22 4.49
C ILE A 584 -35.96 -33.30 5.38
N ASP A 585 -35.68 -33.21 6.70
CA ASP A 585 -36.36 -34.06 7.70
C ASP A 585 -37.82 -33.57 7.87
N PRO A 586 -38.83 -34.40 7.59
CA PRO A 586 -40.22 -33.99 7.73
C PRO A 586 -40.66 -33.70 9.18
N ASN A 587 -39.87 -34.18 10.16
CA ASN A 587 -40.16 -34.00 11.57
C ASN A 587 -39.41 -32.80 12.19
N LYS A 588 -38.49 -32.15 11.44
CA LYS A 588 -37.67 -31.05 11.91
C LYS A 588 -37.78 -29.89 10.94
N ASN A 589 -38.15 -28.73 11.46
CA ASN A 589 -38.46 -27.55 10.65
C ASN A 589 -37.24 -27.07 9.81
N GLY A 590 -37.14 -27.53 8.57
CA GLY A 590 -36.11 -27.14 7.62
C GLY A 590 -34.70 -27.72 7.88
N GLU A 591 -34.53 -28.65 8.81
CA GLU A 591 -33.27 -29.37 9.02
C GLU A 591 -33.11 -30.51 8.00
N TYR A 592 -31.86 -30.85 7.67
CA TYR A 592 -31.57 -32.00 6.84
C TYR A 592 -31.64 -33.29 7.64
N LYS A 593 -31.97 -34.38 6.98
CA LYS A 593 -31.91 -35.72 7.55
C LYS A 593 -30.52 -36.09 8.01
N LYS A 594 -30.43 -37.09 8.93
CA LYS A 594 -29.14 -37.67 9.30
C LYS A 594 -28.40 -38.17 8.04
N MET A 595 -27.14 -37.78 7.90
CA MET A 595 -26.31 -38.15 6.77
C MET A 595 -25.60 -39.48 7.02
N PRO A 596 -25.37 -40.28 5.95
CA PRO A 596 -24.56 -41.51 6.07
C PRO A 596 -23.11 -41.19 6.41
N VAL A 597 -22.41 -42.17 6.94
CA VAL A 597 -20.95 -42.16 7.18
C VAL A 597 -20.27 -43.23 6.33
N LEU A 598 -18.95 -43.23 6.26
CA LEU A 598 -18.18 -44.20 5.44
C LEU A 598 -18.50 -45.66 5.79
N GLY A 599 -18.86 -45.96 7.06
CA GLY A 599 -19.28 -47.28 7.49
C GLY A 599 -20.60 -47.75 6.88
N ASP A 600 -21.49 -46.83 6.50
CA ASP A 600 -22.73 -47.20 5.83
C ASP A 600 -22.47 -47.58 4.37
N LEU A 601 -21.59 -46.83 3.68
CA LEU A 601 -21.13 -47.19 2.34
C LEU A 601 -20.35 -48.52 2.32
N HIS A 602 -19.50 -48.75 3.33
CA HIS A 602 -18.75 -49.98 3.47
C HIS A 602 -19.67 -51.24 3.52
N LYS A 603 -20.83 -51.14 4.21
CA LYS A 603 -21.83 -52.23 4.23
C LYS A 603 -22.41 -52.48 2.85
N GLU A 604 -22.74 -51.41 2.09
CA GLU A 604 -23.31 -51.54 0.73
C GLU A 604 -22.29 -52.13 -0.24
N LEU A 605 -21.01 -51.78 -0.12
CA LEU A 605 -19.94 -52.34 -0.96
C LEU A 605 -19.69 -53.81 -0.68
N ASN A 606 -19.91 -54.32 0.56
CA ASN A 606 -19.85 -55.74 0.88
C ASN A 606 -20.90 -56.55 0.13
N ASN A 607 -22.06 -55.92 -0.14
CA ASN A 607 -23.14 -56.54 -0.86
C ASN A 607 -23.03 -56.43 -2.40
N ALA A 608 -21.98 -55.75 -2.87
CA ALA A 608 -21.80 -55.45 -4.30
C ALA A 608 -21.01 -56.51 -5.10
N GLY A 609 -20.63 -57.66 -4.48
CA GLY A 609 -19.93 -58.77 -5.12
C GLY A 609 -18.42 -58.51 -5.29
N ASP A 610 -17.78 -59.29 -6.19
CA ASP A 610 -16.31 -59.27 -6.32
C ASP A 610 -15.77 -57.92 -6.85
N ASP A 611 -16.49 -57.19 -7.69
CA ASP A 611 -16.10 -55.89 -8.23
C ASP A 611 -16.05 -54.79 -7.16
N GLY A 612 -16.83 -54.92 -6.08
CA GLY A 612 -16.85 -54.00 -4.92
C GLY A 612 -15.76 -54.36 -3.87
N LYS A 613 -15.24 -55.57 -3.91
CA LYS A 613 -14.39 -56.13 -2.84
C LYS A 613 -13.09 -55.38 -2.63
N ARG A 614 -12.45 -54.86 -3.68
CA ARG A 614 -11.23 -54.09 -3.58
C ARG A 614 -11.48 -52.79 -2.87
N ILE A 615 -12.51 -52.04 -3.21
CA ILE A 615 -12.90 -50.78 -2.56
C ILE A 615 -13.31 -51.04 -1.10
N TYR A 616 -14.10 -52.09 -0.85
CA TYR A 616 -14.47 -52.54 0.47
C TYR A 616 -13.24 -52.80 1.38
N ASN A 617 -12.28 -53.60 0.89
CA ASN A 617 -11.07 -53.92 1.66
C ASN A 617 -10.24 -52.68 2.00
N LEU A 618 -10.04 -51.77 1.04
CA LEU A 618 -9.31 -50.50 1.28
C LEU A 618 -10.06 -49.57 2.23
N LEU A 619 -11.40 -49.52 2.15
CA LEU A 619 -12.21 -48.73 3.04
C LEU A 619 -12.27 -49.26 4.48
N THR A 620 -11.97 -50.56 4.70
CA THR A 620 -11.97 -51.18 6.04
C THR A 620 -11.03 -50.45 7.01
N ARG A 621 -9.89 -49.92 6.51
CA ARG A 621 -8.96 -49.13 7.32
C ARG A 621 -9.60 -47.92 7.95
N PHE A 622 -10.57 -47.29 7.23
CA PHE A 622 -11.26 -46.11 7.64
C PHE A 622 -12.52 -46.39 8.48
N VAL A 623 -13.05 -47.57 8.46
CA VAL A 623 -14.28 -47.98 9.16
C VAL A 623 -13.97 -48.64 10.49
N THR A 624 -13.09 -49.63 10.50
CA THR A 624 -12.74 -50.44 11.70
C THR A 624 -11.26 -50.42 12.03
N GLY A 625 -10.41 -49.93 11.11
CA GLY A 625 -8.96 -49.91 11.28
C GLY A 625 -8.42 -48.66 12.00
N SER A 626 -7.14 -48.38 11.79
CA SER A 626 -6.38 -47.32 12.46
C SER A 626 -6.90 -45.90 12.17
N ALA A 627 -7.59 -45.71 11.04
CA ALA A 627 -8.15 -44.41 10.61
C ALA A 627 -9.66 -44.29 10.85
N ARG A 628 -10.21 -45.08 11.81
CA ARG A 628 -11.65 -45.09 12.11
C ARG A 628 -12.26 -43.72 12.52
N SER A 629 -11.42 -42.76 12.93
CA SER A 629 -11.88 -41.40 13.23
C SER A 629 -12.59 -40.72 12.06
N PHE A 630 -12.25 -41.08 10.82
CA PHE A 630 -12.92 -40.54 9.62
C PHE A 630 -14.34 -41.10 9.38
N ASN A 631 -14.73 -42.11 10.14
CA ASN A 631 -16.04 -42.76 10.05
C ASN A 631 -17.01 -42.23 11.14
N GLN A 632 -17.08 -40.95 11.34
CA GLN A 632 -17.93 -40.31 12.34
C GLN A 632 -18.72 -39.17 11.74
N PRO A 633 -19.88 -38.79 12.29
CA PRO A 633 -20.57 -37.56 11.94
C PRO A 633 -19.69 -36.33 12.17
N THR A 634 -19.93 -35.26 11.44
CA THR A 634 -19.27 -33.98 11.68
C THR A 634 -19.63 -33.46 13.07
N ASN A 635 -18.63 -33.08 13.86
CA ASN A 635 -18.79 -32.57 15.23
C ASN A 635 -18.01 -31.29 15.50
N VAL A 636 -17.59 -30.60 14.45
CA VAL A 636 -16.86 -29.34 14.52
C VAL A 636 -17.74 -28.17 14.07
N ASN A 637 -17.56 -27.01 14.68
CA ASN A 637 -18.31 -25.81 14.35
C ASN A 637 -17.54 -24.98 13.33
N LEU A 638 -18.10 -24.81 12.13
CA LEU A 638 -17.48 -24.05 11.06
C LEU A 638 -18.21 -22.74 10.72
N ASP A 639 -19.08 -22.29 11.59
CA ASP A 639 -19.71 -20.97 11.47
C ASP A 639 -18.82 -19.86 12.07
N ASN A 640 -17.68 -20.24 12.69
CA ASN A 640 -16.71 -19.29 13.21
C ASN A 640 -16.07 -18.46 12.09
N LYS A 641 -15.72 -17.22 12.41
CA LYS A 641 -15.07 -16.29 11.46
C LYS A 641 -13.56 -16.52 11.33
N PHE A 642 -12.95 -17.35 12.18
CA PHE A 642 -11.53 -17.72 12.08
C PHE A 642 -11.37 -19.21 12.38
N ILE A 643 -11.00 -19.98 11.38
CA ILE A 643 -10.94 -21.43 11.46
C ILE A 643 -9.57 -21.90 11.00
N VAL A 644 -8.92 -22.72 11.80
CA VAL A 644 -7.66 -23.39 11.47
C VAL A 644 -7.89 -24.89 11.37
N VAL A 645 -7.57 -25.46 10.23
CA VAL A 645 -7.59 -26.91 10.01
C VAL A 645 -6.16 -27.43 9.99
N ASP A 646 -5.75 -28.07 11.05
CA ASP A 646 -4.44 -28.70 11.21
C ASP A 646 -4.47 -30.14 10.68
N VAL A 647 -3.69 -30.41 9.68
CA VAL A 647 -3.51 -31.75 9.08
C VAL A 647 -2.07 -32.26 9.23
N SER A 648 -1.27 -31.60 10.08
CA SER A 648 0.17 -31.86 10.23
C SER A 648 0.50 -33.24 10.81
N GLN A 649 -0.44 -33.86 11.52
CA GLN A 649 -0.26 -35.18 12.10
C GLN A 649 -0.63 -36.35 11.15
N LEU A 650 -1.11 -36.04 9.95
CA LEU A 650 -1.36 -37.06 8.96
C LEU A 650 -0.05 -37.57 8.35
N THR A 651 0.04 -38.86 8.14
CA THR A 651 1.13 -39.47 7.37
C THR A 651 1.02 -39.02 5.91
N ASP A 652 2.15 -39.10 5.16
CA ASP A 652 2.16 -38.69 3.75
C ASP A 652 1.11 -39.43 2.89
N GLU A 653 0.78 -40.67 3.28
CA GLU A 653 -0.27 -41.49 2.64
C GLU A 653 -1.69 -40.95 2.91
N LEU A 654 -1.97 -40.49 4.12
CA LEU A 654 -3.28 -39.98 4.52
C LEU A 654 -3.46 -38.47 4.26
N LEU A 655 -2.36 -37.74 4.03
CA LEU A 655 -2.35 -36.31 3.84
C LEU A 655 -3.22 -35.85 2.65
N PRO A 656 -3.17 -36.48 1.45
CA PRO A 656 -4.03 -36.09 0.32
C PRO A 656 -5.51 -36.19 0.65
N MET A 657 -5.91 -37.22 1.38
CA MET A 657 -7.29 -37.45 1.79
C MET A 657 -7.74 -36.43 2.83
N GLY A 658 -6.97 -36.19 3.89
CA GLY A 658 -7.29 -35.21 4.91
C GLY A 658 -7.37 -33.80 4.35
N MET A 659 -6.50 -33.49 3.40
CA MET A 659 -6.50 -32.23 2.68
C MET A 659 -7.76 -32.06 1.81
N PHE A 660 -8.16 -33.12 1.10
CA PHE A 660 -9.39 -33.09 0.32
C PHE A 660 -10.59 -32.82 1.20
N ILE A 661 -10.69 -33.50 2.36
CA ILE A 661 -11.78 -33.30 3.32
C ILE A 661 -11.79 -31.86 3.84
N ALA A 662 -10.61 -31.32 4.19
CA ALA A 662 -10.49 -29.95 4.69
C ALA A 662 -10.91 -28.91 3.64
N LEU A 663 -10.33 -28.99 2.44
CA LEU A 663 -10.61 -28.00 1.38
C LEU A 663 -12.01 -28.12 0.81
N ASP A 664 -12.54 -29.35 0.63
CA ASP A 664 -13.91 -29.62 0.24
C ASP A 664 -14.89 -28.93 1.18
N TYR A 665 -14.66 -29.10 2.48
CA TYR A 665 -15.49 -28.50 3.49
C TYR A 665 -15.39 -26.98 3.52
N ILE A 666 -14.19 -26.42 3.36
CA ILE A 666 -13.98 -24.97 3.30
C ILE A 666 -14.65 -24.37 2.05
N LEU A 667 -14.56 -25.06 0.91
CA LEU A 667 -15.23 -24.62 -0.33
C LEU A 667 -16.75 -24.63 -0.20
N ASP A 668 -17.34 -25.70 0.37
CA ASP A 668 -18.77 -25.74 0.66
C ASP A 668 -19.20 -24.53 1.52
N LYS A 669 -18.39 -24.16 2.54
CA LYS A 669 -18.64 -22.96 3.37
C LYS A 669 -18.47 -21.67 2.57
N ALA A 670 -17.47 -21.59 1.70
CA ALA A 670 -17.26 -20.43 0.85
C ALA A 670 -18.41 -20.20 -0.13
N GLU A 671 -19.04 -21.26 -0.62
CA GLU A 671 -20.20 -21.21 -1.51
C GLU A 671 -21.50 -20.79 -0.83
N GLN A 672 -21.63 -21.01 0.49
CA GLN A 672 -22.85 -20.73 1.25
C GLN A 672 -23.25 -19.27 1.23
N ASP A 673 -22.32 -18.34 1.32
CA ASP A 673 -22.59 -16.89 1.33
C ASP A 673 -21.60 -16.15 0.42
N ARG A 674 -22.00 -15.82 -0.77
CA ARG A 674 -21.19 -15.10 -1.77
C ARG A 674 -21.05 -13.60 -1.48
N THR A 675 -21.72 -13.07 -0.47
CA THR A 675 -21.70 -11.64 -0.13
C THR A 675 -20.59 -11.29 0.85
N LYS A 676 -20.14 -12.22 1.68
CA LYS A 676 -19.11 -12.03 2.68
C LYS A 676 -17.72 -12.26 2.11
N ARG A 677 -16.79 -11.37 2.43
CA ARG A 677 -15.37 -11.57 2.11
C ARG A 677 -14.79 -12.74 2.90
N LYS A 678 -14.00 -13.57 2.25
CA LYS A 678 -13.35 -14.71 2.87
C LYS A 678 -11.96 -14.95 2.30
N VAL A 679 -11.11 -15.59 3.12
CA VAL A 679 -9.74 -15.96 2.74
C VAL A 679 -9.52 -17.42 3.07
N ILE A 680 -8.99 -18.16 2.10
CA ILE A 680 -8.48 -19.52 2.28
C ILE A 680 -6.95 -19.43 2.24
N ALA A 681 -6.29 -19.58 3.37
CA ALA A 681 -4.84 -19.55 3.49
C ALA A 681 -4.29 -20.98 3.60
N ILE A 682 -3.28 -21.29 2.79
CA ILE A 682 -2.60 -22.57 2.79
C ILE A 682 -1.12 -22.30 3.11
N ASP A 683 -0.69 -22.65 4.33
CA ASP A 683 0.72 -22.58 4.70
C ASP A 683 1.46 -23.80 4.19
N GLU A 684 2.76 -23.67 3.86
CA GLU A 684 3.61 -24.72 3.29
C GLU A 684 2.94 -25.46 2.11
N MET A 685 2.36 -24.67 1.20
CA MET A 685 1.57 -25.18 0.07
C MET A 685 2.33 -26.19 -0.79
N TRP A 686 3.67 -26.09 -0.88
CA TRP A 686 4.52 -27.04 -1.63
C TRP A 686 4.33 -28.49 -1.21
N LYS A 687 4.04 -28.73 0.08
CA LYS A 687 3.82 -30.10 0.59
C LYS A 687 2.58 -30.74 -0.06
N LEU A 688 1.57 -29.97 -0.33
CA LEU A 688 0.34 -30.41 -0.99
C LEU A 688 0.58 -30.65 -2.49
N MET A 689 1.38 -29.79 -3.11
CA MET A 689 1.74 -29.92 -4.52
C MET A 689 2.55 -31.19 -4.81
N LYS A 690 3.33 -31.67 -3.82
CA LYS A 690 4.12 -32.90 -3.91
C LYS A 690 3.35 -34.15 -3.50
N ALA A 691 2.32 -34.05 -2.67
CA ALA A 691 1.63 -35.19 -2.08
C ALA A 691 0.92 -36.07 -3.12
N SER A 692 0.21 -35.46 -4.07
CA SER A 692 -0.39 -36.15 -5.24
C SER A 692 -0.78 -35.14 -6.32
N GLN A 693 -0.87 -35.60 -7.55
CA GLN A 693 -1.35 -34.80 -8.68
C GLN A 693 -2.77 -34.25 -8.41
N LEU A 694 -3.68 -35.08 -7.90
CA LEU A 694 -5.04 -34.68 -7.56
C LEU A 694 -5.09 -33.58 -6.51
N SER A 695 -4.18 -33.62 -5.51
CA SER A 695 -4.07 -32.54 -4.51
C SER A 695 -3.60 -31.23 -5.14
N ALA A 696 -2.63 -31.28 -6.05
CA ALA A 696 -2.13 -30.12 -6.76
C ALA A 696 -3.24 -29.50 -7.66
N GLU A 697 -3.95 -30.32 -8.42
CA GLU A 697 -5.09 -29.90 -9.25
C GLU A 697 -6.17 -29.20 -8.41
N PHE A 698 -6.50 -29.76 -7.25
CA PHE A 698 -7.51 -29.20 -6.36
C PHE A 698 -7.10 -27.84 -5.75
N VAL A 699 -5.83 -27.68 -5.37
CA VAL A 699 -5.32 -26.39 -4.93
C VAL A 699 -5.42 -25.36 -6.05
N VAL A 700 -5.04 -25.71 -7.29
CA VAL A 700 -5.19 -24.81 -8.46
C VAL A 700 -6.67 -24.44 -8.69
N GLU A 701 -7.58 -25.40 -8.55
CA GLU A 701 -9.02 -25.17 -8.66
C GLU A 701 -9.48 -24.11 -7.64
N VAL A 702 -9.06 -24.21 -6.36
CA VAL A 702 -9.35 -23.20 -5.32
C VAL A 702 -8.92 -21.80 -5.76
N PHE A 703 -7.69 -21.64 -6.25
CA PHE A 703 -7.17 -20.34 -6.71
C PHE A 703 -7.93 -19.78 -7.93
N LYS A 704 -8.49 -20.64 -8.75
CA LYS A 704 -9.29 -20.23 -9.93
C LYS A 704 -10.70 -19.80 -9.55
N ILE A 705 -11.38 -20.56 -8.68
CA ILE A 705 -12.82 -20.41 -8.45
C ILE A 705 -13.18 -19.46 -7.31
N ILE A 706 -12.29 -19.30 -6.32
CA ILE A 706 -12.60 -18.58 -5.05
C ILE A 706 -13.05 -17.13 -5.29
N ARG A 707 -12.57 -16.49 -6.35
CA ARG A 707 -13.02 -15.16 -6.75
C ARG A 707 -14.54 -15.09 -6.96
N GLY A 708 -15.15 -16.13 -7.55
CA GLY A 708 -16.60 -16.20 -7.77
C GLY A 708 -17.43 -16.22 -6.49
N TYR A 709 -16.80 -16.47 -5.34
CA TYR A 709 -17.41 -16.55 -4.03
C TYR A 709 -17.01 -15.39 -3.10
N ALA A 710 -16.63 -14.24 -3.65
CA ALA A 710 -16.10 -13.07 -2.92
C ALA A 710 -14.89 -13.44 -2.03
N GLY A 711 -14.08 -14.38 -2.48
CA GLY A 711 -12.96 -14.93 -1.72
C GLY A 711 -11.59 -14.61 -2.33
N SER A 712 -10.56 -14.88 -1.51
CA SER A 712 -9.14 -14.82 -1.83
C SER A 712 -8.49 -16.14 -1.41
N ALA A 713 -7.62 -16.68 -2.25
CA ALA A 713 -6.70 -17.76 -1.87
C ALA A 713 -5.31 -17.17 -1.58
N VAL A 714 -4.73 -17.57 -0.45
CA VAL A 714 -3.40 -17.14 -0.02
C VAL A 714 -2.52 -18.38 0.13
N GLY A 715 -1.49 -18.51 -0.70
CA GLY A 715 -0.51 -19.57 -0.62
C GLY A 715 0.80 -19.09 0.00
N ALA A 716 1.34 -19.81 0.99
CA ALA A 716 2.68 -19.56 1.50
C ALA A 716 3.59 -20.76 1.19
N THR A 717 4.80 -20.51 0.72
CA THR A 717 5.76 -21.56 0.36
C THR A 717 7.20 -21.16 0.65
N GLN A 718 7.98 -22.12 1.10
CA GLN A 718 9.44 -21.95 1.27
C GLN A 718 10.24 -22.50 0.08
N ASP A 719 9.69 -23.46 -0.64
CA ASP A 719 10.36 -24.09 -1.76
C ASP A 719 9.82 -23.54 -3.08
N LEU A 720 10.51 -22.50 -3.55
CA LEU A 720 10.14 -21.85 -4.79
C LEU A 720 10.51 -22.71 -6.01
N GLY A 721 11.64 -23.42 -5.95
CA GLY A 721 12.11 -24.27 -7.03
C GLY A 721 11.10 -25.36 -7.39
N ASP A 722 10.56 -26.02 -6.39
CA ASP A 722 9.55 -27.06 -6.56
C ASP A 722 8.22 -26.54 -7.12
N VAL A 723 7.80 -25.34 -6.66
CA VAL A 723 6.57 -24.70 -7.16
C VAL A 723 6.75 -24.24 -8.61
N LEU A 724 7.91 -23.68 -8.98
CA LEU A 724 8.18 -23.22 -10.34
C LEU A 724 8.42 -24.36 -11.34
N ALA A 725 8.96 -25.49 -10.88
CA ALA A 725 9.21 -26.65 -11.73
C ALA A 725 7.93 -27.39 -12.16
N ASN A 726 6.79 -27.09 -11.51
CA ASN A 726 5.50 -27.75 -11.73
C ASN A 726 4.53 -26.79 -12.44
N GLU A 727 3.83 -27.28 -13.47
CA GLU A 727 2.82 -26.52 -14.21
C GLU A 727 1.69 -25.99 -13.32
N TYR A 728 1.31 -26.74 -12.28
CA TYR A 728 0.31 -26.34 -11.29
C TYR A 728 0.80 -25.15 -10.46
N GLY A 729 2.07 -25.11 -10.08
CA GLY A 729 2.67 -23.97 -9.39
C GLY A 729 2.69 -22.72 -10.24
N ALA A 730 3.06 -22.82 -11.51
CA ALA A 730 3.00 -21.71 -12.45
C ALA A 730 1.56 -21.16 -12.59
N ALA A 731 0.55 -22.06 -12.66
CA ALA A 731 -0.85 -21.66 -12.72
C ALA A 731 -1.30 -20.89 -11.46
N ILE A 732 -0.88 -21.30 -10.27
CA ILE A 732 -1.18 -20.61 -9.00
C ILE A 732 -0.53 -19.24 -8.96
N ILE A 733 0.75 -19.11 -9.33
CA ILE A 733 1.47 -17.82 -9.36
C ILE A 733 0.81 -16.83 -10.32
N ASN A 734 0.40 -17.31 -11.52
CA ASN A 734 -0.29 -16.49 -12.51
C ASN A 734 -1.68 -16.05 -12.05
N ASN A 735 -2.37 -16.88 -11.26
CA ASN A 735 -3.66 -16.56 -10.64
C ASN A 735 -3.53 -15.77 -9.33
N SER A 736 -2.32 -15.40 -8.89
CA SER A 736 -2.08 -14.59 -7.70
C SER A 736 -1.52 -13.23 -8.11
N LYS A 737 -2.34 -12.20 -8.08
CA LYS A 737 -1.92 -10.86 -8.55
C LYS A 737 -1.07 -10.11 -7.55
N THR A 738 -1.13 -10.48 -6.28
CA THR A 738 -0.26 -9.93 -5.23
C THR A 738 0.73 -10.99 -4.79
N LYS A 739 2.02 -10.64 -4.75
CA LYS A 739 3.10 -11.49 -4.25
C LYS A 739 3.85 -10.75 -3.15
N LEU A 740 4.13 -11.46 -2.07
CA LEU A 740 4.95 -10.98 -0.96
C LEU A 740 6.24 -11.79 -0.96
N LEU A 741 7.35 -11.13 -1.24
CA LEU A 741 8.68 -11.73 -1.32
C LEU A 741 9.47 -11.36 -0.07
N LEU A 742 9.78 -12.36 0.76
CA LEU A 742 10.64 -12.16 1.92
C LEU A 742 12.12 -12.23 1.51
N PRO A 743 13.02 -11.73 2.34
CA PRO A 743 14.46 -11.84 2.09
C PRO A 743 14.89 -13.27 1.82
N MET A 744 15.68 -13.46 0.77
CA MET A 744 16.08 -14.77 0.25
C MET A 744 17.52 -14.75 -0.27
N ASP A 745 18.11 -15.89 -0.50
CA ASP A 745 19.45 -15.99 -1.03
C ASP A 745 19.52 -15.61 -2.54
N LYS A 746 20.75 -15.52 -3.07
CA LYS A 746 20.98 -15.13 -4.46
C LYS A 746 20.32 -16.09 -5.47
N LYS A 747 20.38 -17.40 -5.21
CA LYS A 747 19.84 -18.43 -6.13
C LYS A 747 18.32 -18.39 -6.16
N GLU A 748 17.70 -18.26 -4.99
CA GLU A 748 16.25 -18.12 -4.85
C GLU A 748 15.76 -16.85 -5.52
N ALA A 749 16.42 -15.71 -5.28
CA ALA A 749 16.06 -14.44 -5.90
C ALA A 749 16.16 -14.47 -7.44
N GLU A 750 17.18 -15.15 -7.98
CA GLU A 750 17.33 -15.37 -9.44
C GLU A 750 16.25 -16.32 -10.00
N ALA A 751 15.80 -17.30 -9.23
CA ALA A 751 14.69 -18.16 -9.63
C ALA A 751 13.36 -17.37 -9.66
N VAL A 752 13.11 -16.53 -8.65
CA VAL A 752 11.94 -15.64 -8.58
C VAL A 752 11.93 -14.66 -9.76
N SER A 753 13.07 -14.04 -10.08
CA SER A 753 13.14 -13.03 -11.13
C SER A 753 12.83 -13.56 -12.54
N LYS A 754 12.88 -14.87 -12.75
CA LYS A 754 12.47 -15.51 -14.01
C LYS A 754 10.95 -15.53 -14.22
N VAL A 755 10.19 -15.40 -13.15
CA VAL A 755 8.72 -15.54 -13.17
C VAL A 755 8.03 -14.24 -12.75
N ILE A 756 8.70 -13.47 -11.89
CA ILE A 756 8.24 -12.16 -11.41
C ILE A 756 9.25 -11.14 -11.92
N ASP A 757 8.77 -10.16 -12.67
CA ASP A 757 9.62 -9.11 -13.24
C ASP A 757 10.18 -8.22 -12.11
N LEU A 758 11.44 -8.47 -11.72
CA LEU A 758 12.13 -7.75 -10.65
C LEU A 758 13.27 -6.92 -11.23
N THR A 759 13.39 -5.69 -10.79
CA THR A 759 14.50 -4.82 -11.16
C THR A 759 15.81 -5.22 -10.45
N SER A 760 16.94 -4.76 -10.95
CA SER A 760 18.26 -5.02 -10.36
C SER A 760 18.37 -4.48 -8.92
N GLU A 761 17.71 -3.35 -8.62
CA GLU A 761 17.70 -2.76 -7.29
C GLU A 761 16.84 -3.56 -6.30
N GLU A 762 15.68 -4.05 -6.75
CA GLU A 762 14.85 -4.95 -5.95
C GLU A 762 15.57 -6.25 -5.63
N MET A 763 16.25 -6.82 -6.61
CA MET A 763 17.09 -8.00 -6.44
C MET A 763 18.22 -7.77 -5.42
N LYS A 764 18.86 -6.60 -5.43
CA LYS A 764 19.88 -6.25 -4.44
C LYS A 764 19.29 -6.12 -3.03
N LYS A 765 18.14 -5.45 -2.90
CA LYS A 765 17.46 -5.28 -1.61
C LYS A 765 16.95 -6.60 -1.05
N LEU A 766 16.38 -7.48 -1.88
CA LEU A 766 15.97 -8.83 -1.46
C LEU A 766 17.14 -9.68 -0.97
N LYS A 767 18.34 -9.51 -1.56
CA LYS A 767 19.58 -10.22 -1.17
C LYS A 767 20.26 -9.60 0.05
N ARG A 768 19.99 -8.34 0.40
CA ARG A 768 20.56 -7.64 1.57
C ARG A 768 19.94 -8.13 2.87
N THR A 769 20.15 -9.38 3.17
CA THR A 769 19.81 -9.99 4.46
C THR A 769 21.04 -10.18 5.34
N GLU A 770 21.97 -9.25 5.36
CA GLU A 770 22.83 -9.12 6.51
C GLU A 770 22.02 -8.50 7.63
N MET A 771 21.53 -9.37 8.50
CA MET A 771 21.12 -8.96 9.84
C MET A 771 22.29 -8.20 10.47
N THR A 772 22.24 -6.89 10.49
CA THR A 772 23.07 -6.10 11.39
C THR A 772 22.60 -6.45 12.80
N VAL A 773 23.17 -7.51 13.35
CA VAL A 773 23.18 -7.79 14.78
C VAL A 773 24.11 -6.76 15.39
N ALA A 774 23.60 -5.58 15.73
CA ALA A 774 24.33 -4.71 16.62
C ALA A 774 24.40 -5.43 17.97
N ALA A 775 25.62 -5.85 18.34
CA ALA A 775 25.90 -6.45 19.61
C ALA A 775 25.30 -5.60 20.75
N GLY A 776 24.42 -6.18 21.56
CA GLY A 776 23.97 -5.65 22.84
C GLY A 776 22.56 -5.09 22.95
N THR A 777 21.73 -5.05 21.91
CA THR A 777 20.31 -4.70 22.03
C THR A 777 19.46 -5.73 21.32
N GLN A 778 18.47 -6.30 22.04
CA GLN A 778 17.43 -7.16 21.46
C GLN A 778 16.67 -6.39 20.38
N LYS A 779 17.17 -6.38 19.15
CA LYS A 779 16.42 -5.87 17.99
C LYS A 779 15.42 -6.93 17.57
N ARG A 780 14.14 -6.68 17.83
CA ARG A 780 13.01 -7.43 17.29
C ARG A 780 13.15 -7.51 15.77
N ARG A 781 13.12 -8.73 15.23
CA ARG A 781 13.16 -8.98 13.78
C ARG A 781 11.90 -8.41 13.14
N ALA A 782 12.00 -7.28 12.47
CA ALA A 782 10.97 -6.86 11.54
C ALA A 782 11.24 -7.58 10.20
N SER A 783 10.27 -8.29 9.67
CA SER A 783 10.39 -8.89 8.33
C SER A 783 10.22 -7.78 7.29
N ASN A 784 11.26 -7.48 6.53
CA ASN A 784 11.12 -6.64 5.33
C ASN A 784 10.59 -7.53 4.21
N VAL A 785 9.54 -7.07 3.55
CA VAL A 785 8.84 -7.82 2.50
C VAL A 785 8.74 -6.93 1.27
N LEU A 786 9.13 -7.43 0.12
CA LEU A 786 8.80 -6.79 -1.15
C LEU A 786 7.41 -7.26 -1.58
N MET A 787 6.46 -6.35 -1.60
CA MET A 787 5.16 -6.58 -2.19
C MET A 787 5.21 -6.21 -3.67
N VAL A 788 4.80 -7.14 -4.51
CA VAL A 788 4.61 -6.99 -5.95
C VAL A 788 3.12 -7.15 -6.26
N ALA A 789 2.50 -6.08 -6.74
CA ALA A 789 1.08 -6.06 -7.09
C ALA A 789 0.90 -5.36 -8.44
N ASN A 790 0.66 -6.12 -9.49
CA ASN A 790 0.68 -5.65 -10.88
C ASN A 790 2.04 -4.97 -11.21
N THR A 791 2.00 -3.66 -11.53
CA THR A 791 3.19 -2.84 -11.79
C THR A 791 3.69 -2.08 -10.55
N ASN A 792 3.02 -2.22 -9.42
CA ASN A 792 3.37 -1.54 -8.18
C ASN A 792 4.20 -2.45 -7.29
N HIS A 793 5.40 -2.01 -6.98
CA HIS A 793 6.34 -2.69 -6.11
C HIS A 793 6.66 -1.82 -4.90
N ILE A 794 6.65 -2.38 -3.69
CA ILE A 794 6.93 -1.62 -2.47
C ILE A 794 7.59 -2.52 -1.42
N PHE A 795 8.66 -2.01 -0.78
CA PHE A 795 9.25 -2.67 0.38
C PHE A 795 8.50 -2.27 1.64
N ILE A 796 8.00 -3.26 2.35
CA ILE A 796 7.18 -3.12 3.55
C ILE A 796 7.91 -3.72 4.74
N LYS A 797 8.04 -2.97 5.80
CA LYS A 797 8.48 -3.46 7.10
C LYS A 797 7.26 -3.92 7.88
N ILE A 798 7.06 -5.24 7.99
CA ILE A 798 5.95 -5.79 8.75
C ILE A 798 6.13 -5.43 10.22
N LYS A 799 5.15 -4.71 10.78
CA LYS A 799 5.15 -4.26 12.18
C LYS A 799 3.89 -4.75 12.85
N ALA A 800 4.05 -5.64 13.84
CA ALA A 800 2.94 -6.11 14.67
C ALA A 800 2.78 -5.22 15.90
N SER A 801 1.55 -5.12 16.42
CA SER A 801 1.30 -4.59 17.75
C SER A 801 1.93 -5.54 18.79
N LYS A 802 2.05 -5.09 20.05
CA LYS A 802 2.59 -5.95 21.10
C LYS A 802 1.73 -7.20 21.28
N THR A 803 0.42 -7.03 21.27
CA THR A 803 -0.57 -8.13 21.41
C THR A 803 -0.46 -9.11 20.23
N GLU A 804 -0.42 -8.62 18.96
CA GLU A 804 -0.22 -9.47 17.79
C GLU A 804 1.09 -10.23 17.90
N HIS A 805 2.20 -9.54 18.21
CA HIS A 805 3.52 -10.18 18.32
C HIS A 805 3.54 -11.27 19.38
N ASP A 806 2.99 -11.00 20.54
CA ASP A 806 2.92 -11.97 21.66
C ASP A 806 2.11 -13.22 21.27
N LEU A 807 1.13 -13.13 20.37
CA LEU A 807 0.33 -14.25 19.90
C LEU A 807 0.99 -15.08 18.79
N ILE A 808 1.72 -14.44 17.88
CA ILE A 808 2.23 -15.10 16.67
C ILE A 808 3.71 -15.46 16.72
N THR A 809 4.45 -14.96 17.73
CA THR A 809 5.90 -15.30 17.83
C THR A 809 6.10 -16.79 18.14
N THR A 810 7.05 -17.38 17.41
CA THR A 810 7.55 -18.76 17.63
C THR A 810 8.96 -18.75 18.18
N SER A 811 9.54 -17.57 18.48
CA SER A 811 10.88 -17.41 19.03
C SER A 811 10.93 -17.94 20.46
N ALA A 812 11.85 -18.87 20.74
CA ALA A 812 12.04 -19.42 22.08
C ALA A 812 12.32 -18.34 23.14
N ASP A 813 13.11 -17.33 22.79
CA ASP A 813 13.45 -16.20 23.69
C ASP A 813 12.21 -15.34 24.01
N ASP A 814 11.39 -15.05 23.02
CA ASP A 814 10.14 -14.28 23.21
C ASP A 814 9.15 -15.06 24.06
N LEU A 815 9.00 -16.38 23.80
CA LEU A 815 8.14 -17.25 24.58
C LEU A 815 8.59 -17.34 26.05
N ALA A 816 9.90 -17.47 26.30
CA ALA A 816 10.47 -17.46 27.64
C ALA A 816 10.26 -16.10 28.35
N ALA A 817 10.38 -14.99 27.63
CA ALA A 817 10.11 -13.66 28.19
C ALA A 817 8.63 -13.47 28.51
N GLN A 818 7.71 -13.99 27.68
CA GLN A 818 6.28 -14.00 27.98
C GLN A 818 5.94 -14.82 29.23
N ALA A 819 6.50 -16.03 29.34
CA ALA A 819 6.29 -16.90 30.50
C ALA A 819 6.74 -16.22 31.80
N ARG A 820 7.90 -15.53 31.78
CA ARG A 820 8.38 -14.75 32.96
C ARG A 820 7.44 -13.61 33.31
N ARG A 821 6.96 -12.83 32.35
CA ARG A 821 5.99 -11.75 32.57
C ARG A 821 4.68 -12.26 33.17
N ASN A 822 4.15 -13.36 32.62
CA ASN A 822 2.91 -13.95 33.12
C ASN A 822 3.08 -14.51 34.55
N ALA A 823 4.24 -15.08 34.87
CA ALA A 823 4.55 -15.53 36.24
C ALA A 823 4.66 -14.36 37.23
N GLN A 824 5.25 -13.21 36.80
CA GLN A 824 5.31 -12.00 37.63
C GLN A 824 3.91 -11.42 37.91
N LEU A 825 3.07 -11.28 36.86
CA LEU A 825 1.71 -10.80 37.01
C LEU A 825 0.84 -11.72 37.91
N ALA A 826 1.02 -13.04 37.79
CA ALA A 826 0.33 -13.99 38.67
C ALA A 826 0.81 -13.90 40.13
N ALA A 827 2.08 -13.53 40.34
CA ALA A 827 2.63 -13.32 41.69
C ALA A 827 2.21 -11.97 42.31
N GLU A 828 1.89 -10.97 41.51
CA GLU A 828 1.37 -9.66 41.95
C GLU A 828 -0.13 -9.68 42.24
N HIS A 829 -0.87 -10.67 41.74
CA HIS A 829 -2.32 -10.87 41.96
C HIS A 829 -2.67 -11.93 43.03
N ASN A 830 -1.66 -12.63 43.54
CA ASN A 830 -1.76 -13.48 44.76
C ASN A 830 -1.17 -12.79 45.98
#